data_cfa8779114710fe56af964dd6a7a6a16
#
_entry.id   cfa8779114710fe56af964dd6a7a6a16
#
_cell.length_a   1.000
_cell.length_b   1.000
_cell.length_c   1.000
_cell.angle_alpha   90.00
_cell.angle_beta   90.00
_cell.angle_gamma   90.00
#
_symmetry.space_group_name_H-M   'P 1'
#
loop_
_entity.id
_entity.type
_entity.pdbx_description
1 polymer ?
#
loop_
_entity_poly.entity_id
_entity_poly.type
_entity_poly.pdbx_seq_one_letter_code
_entity_poly.pdbx_strand_id
1 'polypeptide(L)'
;MNAQKYTKKSLEAIQSAQELALANHNQQIEQIHVLAALLRQEEGLIPQLLKQMGITVESLDAAVMAEVRKLPQVTSSGREADKYYIARAVDTVFTEAETIADSMKDDFVSVEHLFLALLDRGDDTVRRLMQTYRIEREQCMQVLMAIRGSQRVTTDTPEETYEALKKYGTDLVAQAREKKMDPVIGRDDEIRNVIRILSRKTKNNPCLIGEPGVGKTAIVEGLAQRIVRGDVPKSLQDKTIFSLDMGSLVAGAKYRGEFEERLKAVLAEVKKSEGRIILFIDEIHTIVGAGKTEGSMDAGNLLKPMLARGELHCIGATTLDEYRMYIEKDPALERRFQTVMVNEPTVEDTIAILRGLEERYEVFHGVKITDPAIIAAVTLSHRYITDRFLPDKAIDLIDEACAMIRTEMDSMPMELDKVRRSIIQMEIEEQALKHEEDKLSVARLQELQKELAEQRDAFNSMKAKWENEKNAIGKVQELREQIEDLNRQIEQAEQAYDLEKAAELKYGRLPEVKKQLEEQERLAQNGTEQSLLRDKVTEEEIAQIIERWTGIPVARLVEGEREKLLHLEDTLHKRVVGQDEAVRRVTEAILRSRAGIQDPGRPIGSFLFLGPTGVGKTELAKALSEALFDDERNMVRLDMSEYMEKFSVSRLIGAPPGYVGYEEGGQLTEAVRRKPYSVVLFDEVEKAHPDVFNTLLQVLDDGHITDSQGRVVDFSNTIIILTSNLGSQYLLEGIGPDGEITEQARQQVEQLLKTQFRPEFLNRLDEIVFYKPLTKANITSIIDLQMQQLNRRLADKQLTVELTEQAKNHIIDAAYDPLYGARPLRRYLQHTVETLLAKKMIEGDITPESRLLVTVEGDELKIEVAPSADS
;
A
#
# COMPACT_ATOMS: atom_id res chain seq x y z
N MET A 1 -30.56 -12.60 -46.36
CA MET A 1 -29.64 -12.67 -45.22
C MET A 1 -30.41 -13.15 -43.98
N ASN A 2 -29.95 -14.22 -43.32
CA ASN A 2 -30.51 -14.67 -42.04
C ASN A 2 -29.54 -14.23 -40.92
N ALA A 3 -29.88 -13.18 -40.20
CA ALA A 3 -29.02 -12.59 -39.15
C ALA A 3 -28.56 -13.60 -38.06
N GLN A 4 -29.29 -14.67 -37.84
CA GLN A 4 -28.94 -15.73 -36.87
C GLN A 4 -27.75 -16.61 -37.32
N LYS A 5 -27.36 -16.54 -38.59
CA LYS A 5 -26.20 -17.26 -39.13
C LYS A 5 -24.91 -16.43 -39.13
N TYR A 6 -24.93 -15.19 -38.68
CA TYR A 6 -23.77 -14.27 -38.70
C TYR A 6 -23.21 -14.07 -37.31
N THR A 7 -21.89 -13.96 -37.22
CA THR A 7 -21.22 -13.62 -35.97
C THR A 7 -21.52 -12.18 -35.54
N LYS A 8 -21.37 -11.88 -34.26
CA LYS A 8 -21.60 -10.51 -33.74
C LYS A 8 -20.78 -9.48 -34.50
N LYS A 9 -19.48 -9.74 -34.71
CA LYS A 9 -18.61 -8.83 -35.48
C LYS A 9 -18.99 -8.68 -36.94
N SER A 10 -19.52 -9.73 -37.58
CA SER A 10 -20.05 -9.59 -38.93
C SER A 10 -21.30 -8.73 -38.98
N LEU A 11 -22.19 -8.83 -37.98
CA LEU A 11 -23.35 -7.96 -37.86
C LEU A 11 -22.99 -6.51 -37.58
N GLU A 12 -22.00 -6.27 -36.69
CA GLU A 12 -21.43 -4.95 -36.41
C GLU A 12 -20.82 -4.33 -37.67
N ALA A 13 -20.06 -5.09 -38.47
CA ALA A 13 -19.50 -4.60 -39.72
C ALA A 13 -20.60 -4.21 -40.73
N ILE A 14 -21.68 -4.97 -40.81
CA ILE A 14 -22.81 -4.66 -41.67
C ILE A 14 -23.53 -3.39 -41.18
N GLN A 15 -23.70 -3.25 -39.87
CA GLN A 15 -24.33 -2.07 -39.30
C GLN A 15 -23.43 -0.82 -39.51
N SER A 16 -22.11 -0.95 -39.29
CA SER A 16 -21.15 0.13 -39.56
C SER A 16 -21.13 0.52 -41.06
N ALA A 17 -21.25 -0.43 -41.96
CA ALA A 17 -21.38 -0.15 -43.39
C ALA A 17 -22.66 0.67 -43.71
N GLN A 18 -23.75 0.38 -43.01
CA GLN A 18 -25.01 1.12 -43.10
C GLN A 18 -24.84 2.57 -42.56
N GLU A 19 -24.22 2.71 -41.41
CA GLU A 19 -23.93 4.04 -40.79
C GLU A 19 -23.03 4.88 -41.70
N LEU A 20 -22.00 4.25 -42.31
CA LEU A 20 -21.10 4.90 -43.25
C LEU A 20 -21.79 5.39 -44.51
N ALA A 21 -22.69 4.57 -45.08
CA ALA A 21 -23.50 4.99 -46.24
C ALA A 21 -24.42 6.16 -45.90
N LEU A 22 -24.99 6.16 -44.68
CA LEU A 22 -25.76 7.26 -44.13
C LEU A 22 -24.95 8.57 -44.02
N ALA A 23 -23.83 8.49 -43.37
CA ALA A 23 -22.95 9.65 -43.12
C ALA A 23 -22.48 10.31 -44.43
N ASN A 24 -22.31 9.52 -45.49
CA ASN A 24 -21.93 10.00 -46.83
C ASN A 24 -23.13 10.30 -47.75
N HIS A 25 -24.39 10.27 -47.25
CA HIS A 25 -25.59 10.53 -48.02
C HIS A 25 -25.79 9.61 -49.26
N ASN A 26 -25.27 8.39 -49.20
CA ASN A 26 -25.44 7.44 -50.28
C ASN A 26 -26.82 6.82 -50.22
N GLN A 27 -27.41 6.46 -51.42
CA GLN A 27 -28.76 5.96 -51.53
C GLN A 27 -28.92 4.49 -51.12
N GLN A 28 -27.84 3.71 -51.29
CA GLN A 28 -27.79 2.31 -50.96
C GLN A 28 -26.42 1.89 -50.39
N ILE A 29 -26.41 0.77 -49.69
CA ILE A 29 -25.18 0.18 -49.19
C ILE A 29 -24.51 -0.54 -50.37
N GLU A 30 -23.30 -0.14 -50.72
CA GLU A 30 -22.47 -0.74 -51.76
C GLU A 30 -21.38 -1.60 -51.12
N GLN A 31 -20.71 -2.47 -51.91
CA GLN A 31 -19.61 -3.33 -51.43
C GLN A 31 -18.46 -2.55 -50.79
N ILE A 32 -18.18 -1.37 -51.30
CA ILE A 32 -17.11 -0.51 -50.75
C ILE A 32 -17.40 -0.05 -49.30
N HIS A 33 -18.68 0.10 -48.93
CA HIS A 33 -19.02 0.42 -47.52
C HIS A 33 -18.76 -0.78 -46.61
N VAL A 34 -19.05 -2.00 -47.07
CA VAL A 34 -18.75 -3.23 -46.30
C VAL A 34 -17.25 -3.39 -46.15
N LEU A 35 -16.45 -3.12 -47.19
CA LEU A 35 -15.01 -3.16 -47.13
C LEU A 35 -14.47 -2.11 -46.13
N ALA A 36 -14.96 -0.87 -46.18
CA ALA A 36 -14.56 0.18 -45.24
C ALA A 36 -14.91 -0.18 -43.80
N ALA A 37 -16.06 -0.74 -43.54
CA ALA A 37 -16.48 -1.20 -42.23
C ALA A 37 -15.58 -2.32 -41.68
N LEU A 38 -15.22 -3.29 -42.50
CA LEU A 38 -14.30 -4.38 -42.10
C LEU A 38 -12.89 -3.87 -41.77
N LEU A 39 -12.37 -2.83 -42.49
CA LEU A 39 -11.06 -2.24 -42.25
C LEU A 39 -11.02 -1.42 -40.98
N ARG A 40 -12.14 -0.86 -40.52
CA ARG A 40 -12.25 0.05 -39.38
C ARG A 40 -12.70 -0.59 -38.08
N GLN A 41 -12.89 -1.90 -38.05
CA GLN A 41 -13.21 -2.61 -36.82
C GLN A 41 -12.03 -2.51 -35.85
N GLU A 42 -12.28 -1.98 -34.68
CA GLU A 42 -11.31 -1.98 -33.58
C GLU A 42 -10.93 -3.42 -33.23
N GLU A 43 -9.64 -3.71 -33.19
CA GLU A 43 -9.11 -5.07 -32.97
C GLU A 43 -9.69 -6.13 -33.93
N GLY A 44 -10.09 -5.74 -35.15
CA GLY A 44 -10.69 -6.62 -36.14
C GLY A 44 -9.69 -7.60 -36.74
N LEU A 45 -10.17 -8.81 -37.11
CA LEU A 45 -9.35 -9.84 -37.75
C LEU A 45 -8.81 -9.37 -39.12
N ILE A 46 -9.59 -8.60 -39.91
CA ILE A 46 -9.19 -8.16 -41.24
C ILE A 46 -8.02 -7.18 -41.20
N PRO A 47 -7.98 -6.12 -40.31
CA PRO A 47 -6.80 -5.29 -40.14
C PRO A 47 -5.55 -6.09 -39.74
N GLN A 48 -5.68 -7.08 -38.86
CA GLN A 48 -4.56 -7.93 -38.44
C GLN A 48 -4.03 -8.79 -39.59
N LEU A 49 -4.92 -9.41 -40.35
CA LEU A 49 -4.60 -10.21 -41.52
C LEU A 49 -3.82 -9.39 -42.56
N LEU A 50 -4.29 -8.19 -42.86
CA LEU A 50 -3.62 -7.29 -43.83
C LEU A 50 -2.22 -6.81 -43.33
N LYS A 51 -2.10 -6.54 -42.03
CA LYS A 51 -0.78 -6.20 -41.42
C LYS A 51 0.22 -7.36 -41.57
N GLN A 52 -0.23 -8.61 -41.33
CA GLN A 52 0.65 -9.78 -41.50
C GLN A 52 1.03 -10.01 -42.95
N MET A 53 0.19 -9.59 -43.90
CA MET A 53 0.52 -9.56 -45.34
C MET A 53 1.47 -8.41 -45.73
N GLY A 54 1.86 -7.54 -44.80
CA GLY A 54 2.71 -6.38 -45.04
C GLY A 54 1.99 -5.19 -45.65
N ILE A 55 0.66 -5.12 -45.55
CA ILE A 55 -0.16 -4.06 -46.16
C ILE A 55 -0.47 -3.01 -45.11
N THR A 56 -0.21 -1.74 -45.44
CA THR A 56 -0.55 -0.59 -44.57
C THR A 56 -2.06 -0.34 -44.60
N VAL A 57 -2.75 -0.70 -43.53
CA VAL A 57 -4.21 -0.63 -43.43
C VAL A 57 -4.71 0.82 -43.57
N GLU A 58 -4.00 1.79 -43.02
CA GLU A 58 -4.33 3.22 -43.09
C GLU A 58 -4.33 3.74 -44.54
N SER A 59 -3.37 3.25 -45.38
CA SER A 59 -3.29 3.60 -46.78
C SER A 59 -4.46 3.01 -47.57
N LEU A 60 -4.83 1.76 -47.31
CA LEU A 60 -5.96 1.09 -47.92
C LEU A 60 -7.27 1.76 -47.53
N ASP A 61 -7.47 2.05 -46.21
CA ASP A 61 -8.69 2.73 -45.73
C ASP A 61 -8.85 4.12 -46.37
N ALA A 62 -7.75 4.89 -46.48
CA ALA A 62 -7.79 6.18 -47.17
C ALA A 62 -8.21 6.05 -48.63
N ALA A 63 -7.71 5.04 -49.36
CA ALA A 63 -8.10 4.77 -50.74
C ALA A 63 -9.59 4.31 -50.86
N VAL A 64 -10.03 3.46 -49.97
CA VAL A 64 -11.45 3.01 -49.87
C VAL A 64 -12.36 4.21 -49.60
N MET A 65 -12.03 5.08 -48.66
CA MET A 65 -12.81 6.28 -48.36
C MET A 65 -12.82 7.29 -49.53
N ALA A 66 -11.74 7.39 -50.30
CA ALA A 66 -11.72 8.21 -51.48
C ALA A 66 -12.73 7.70 -52.51
N GLU A 67 -12.92 6.38 -52.68
CA GLU A 67 -13.92 5.79 -53.56
C GLU A 67 -15.36 5.95 -52.98
N VAL A 68 -15.56 5.81 -51.67
CA VAL A 68 -16.86 6.06 -51.03
C VAL A 68 -17.34 7.49 -51.32
N ARG A 69 -16.46 8.48 -51.27
CA ARG A 69 -16.82 9.89 -51.54
C ARG A 69 -17.16 10.16 -53.00
N LYS A 70 -16.81 9.28 -53.93
CA LYS A 70 -17.20 9.39 -55.37
C LYS A 70 -18.56 8.85 -55.65
N LEU A 71 -19.18 8.09 -54.75
CA LEU A 71 -20.50 7.55 -54.92
C LEU A 71 -21.56 8.66 -54.98
N PRO A 72 -22.68 8.44 -55.74
CA PRO A 72 -23.75 9.40 -55.86
C PRO A 72 -24.33 9.76 -54.49
N GLN A 73 -24.38 11.07 -54.18
CA GLN A 73 -24.99 11.60 -52.96
C GLN A 73 -26.40 12.11 -53.26
N VAL A 74 -27.36 11.79 -52.41
CA VAL A 74 -28.76 12.23 -52.54
C VAL A 74 -29.06 13.25 -51.41
N THR A 75 -29.32 14.50 -51.82
CA THR A 75 -29.56 15.63 -50.92
C THR A 75 -31.05 16.08 -50.88
N SER A 76 -32.01 15.22 -51.24
CA SER A 76 -33.42 15.61 -51.31
C SER A 76 -34.21 15.38 -49.99
N SER A 77 -35.16 16.31 -49.71
CA SER A 77 -36.00 16.37 -48.49
C SER A 77 -37.13 15.31 -48.44
N GLY A 78 -37.00 14.20 -49.10
CA GLY A 78 -38.01 13.15 -49.22
C GLY A 78 -37.59 11.76 -48.74
N ARG A 79 -36.59 11.66 -47.89
CA ARG A 79 -36.21 10.37 -47.30
C ARG A 79 -37.19 9.92 -46.21
N GLU A 80 -37.83 8.78 -46.37
CA GLU A 80 -38.37 8.01 -45.24
C GLU A 80 -37.16 7.59 -44.40
N ALA A 81 -37.05 8.03 -43.16
CA ALA A 81 -35.86 7.96 -42.32
C ALA A 81 -35.32 6.57 -41.97
N ASP A 82 -36.08 5.50 -42.34
CA ASP A 82 -35.81 4.12 -41.89
C ASP A 82 -35.72 3.05 -42.99
N LYS A 83 -35.70 3.41 -44.29
CA LYS A 83 -35.58 2.41 -45.38
C LYS A 83 -34.25 2.58 -46.11
N TYR A 84 -33.37 1.57 -45.90
CA TYR A 84 -32.11 1.43 -46.65
C TYR A 84 -32.25 0.35 -47.70
N TYR A 85 -31.72 0.62 -48.86
CA TYR A 85 -31.59 -0.37 -49.92
C TYR A 85 -30.19 -0.97 -49.91
N ILE A 86 -30.12 -2.30 -49.90
CA ILE A 86 -28.88 -3.01 -50.09
C ILE A 86 -28.69 -3.21 -51.60
N ALA A 87 -27.54 -2.80 -52.12
CA ALA A 87 -27.23 -2.99 -53.55
C ALA A 87 -27.23 -4.50 -53.88
N ARG A 88 -27.73 -4.87 -55.01
CA ARG A 88 -27.74 -6.28 -55.47
C ARG A 88 -26.33 -6.90 -55.44
N ALA A 89 -25.32 -6.10 -55.68
CA ALA A 89 -23.94 -6.51 -55.62
C ALA A 89 -23.51 -6.94 -54.20
N VAL A 90 -24.04 -6.29 -53.14
CA VAL A 90 -23.75 -6.65 -51.71
C VAL A 90 -24.49 -7.94 -51.32
N ASP A 91 -25.74 -8.13 -51.83
CA ASP A 91 -26.47 -9.35 -51.58
C ASP A 91 -25.78 -10.59 -52.21
N THR A 92 -25.09 -10.40 -53.34
CA THR A 92 -24.25 -11.46 -53.93
C THR A 92 -23.04 -11.79 -53.06
N VAL A 93 -22.43 -10.81 -52.39
CA VAL A 93 -21.32 -11.01 -51.43
C VAL A 93 -21.80 -11.78 -50.21
N PHE A 94 -22.95 -11.46 -49.66
CA PHE A 94 -23.52 -12.19 -48.53
C PHE A 94 -23.82 -13.66 -48.90
N THR A 95 -24.39 -13.92 -50.05
CA THR A 95 -24.65 -15.28 -50.53
C THR A 95 -23.34 -16.07 -50.74
N GLU A 96 -22.31 -15.42 -51.28
CA GLU A 96 -21.00 -16.05 -51.46
C GLU A 96 -20.32 -16.31 -50.08
N ALA A 97 -20.45 -15.39 -49.12
CA ALA A 97 -19.92 -15.57 -47.79
C ALA A 97 -20.58 -16.78 -47.06
N GLU A 98 -21.90 -16.97 -47.22
CA GLU A 98 -22.58 -18.17 -46.73
C GLU A 98 -22.05 -19.44 -47.42
N THR A 99 -21.79 -19.42 -48.74
CA THR A 99 -21.20 -20.53 -49.47
C THR A 99 -19.75 -20.85 -49.02
N ILE A 100 -18.95 -19.82 -48.76
CA ILE A 100 -17.59 -19.99 -48.26
C ILE A 100 -17.62 -20.60 -46.85
N ALA A 101 -18.48 -20.12 -45.96
CA ALA A 101 -18.67 -20.68 -44.62
C ALA A 101 -19.07 -22.16 -44.66
N ASP A 102 -20.03 -22.52 -45.49
CA ASP A 102 -20.44 -23.92 -45.69
C ASP A 102 -19.27 -24.77 -46.23
N SER A 103 -18.43 -24.24 -47.14
CA SER A 103 -17.25 -24.93 -47.68
C SER A 103 -16.17 -25.18 -46.63
N MET A 104 -16.02 -24.25 -45.69
CA MET A 104 -15.11 -24.35 -44.52
C MET A 104 -15.71 -25.19 -43.39
N LYS A 105 -16.96 -25.61 -43.53
CA LYS A 105 -17.75 -26.34 -42.52
C LYS A 105 -17.91 -25.52 -41.21
N ASP A 106 -18.13 -24.24 -41.36
CA ASP A 106 -18.38 -23.29 -40.27
C ASP A 106 -19.90 -23.12 -40.10
N ASP A 107 -20.34 -23.00 -38.83
CA ASP A 107 -21.76 -22.88 -38.50
C ASP A 107 -22.25 -21.43 -38.62
N PHE A 108 -21.31 -20.45 -38.55
CA PHE A 108 -21.61 -19.03 -38.65
C PHE A 108 -20.75 -18.36 -39.73
N VAL A 109 -21.31 -17.30 -40.32
CA VAL A 109 -20.60 -16.41 -41.26
C VAL A 109 -19.86 -15.34 -40.47
N SER A 110 -18.54 -15.37 -40.46
CA SER A 110 -17.66 -14.44 -39.78
C SER A 110 -17.09 -13.37 -40.74
N VAL A 111 -16.36 -12.42 -40.22
CA VAL A 111 -15.78 -11.29 -40.97
C VAL A 111 -14.82 -11.74 -42.07
N GLU A 112 -14.10 -12.85 -41.88
CA GLU A 112 -13.20 -13.42 -42.90
C GLU A 112 -13.98 -13.96 -44.09
N HIS A 113 -15.16 -14.56 -43.87
CA HIS A 113 -16.01 -15.02 -44.98
C HIS A 113 -16.54 -13.86 -45.81
N LEU A 114 -16.92 -12.74 -45.15
CA LEU A 114 -17.32 -11.52 -45.85
C LEU A 114 -16.15 -10.93 -46.64
N PHE A 115 -14.94 -10.91 -46.08
CA PHE A 115 -13.77 -10.40 -46.76
C PHE A 115 -13.36 -11.27 -47.96
N LEU A 116 -13.35 -12.58 -47.81
CA LEU A 116 -13.09 -13.52 -48.91
C LEU A 116 -14.16 -13.42 -50.00
N ALA A 117 -15.41 -13.26 -49.64
CA ALA A 117 -16.50 -13.06 -50.61
C ALA A 117 -16.36 -11.74 -51.38
N LEU A 118 -15.84 -10.69 -50.77
CA LEU A 118 -15.48 -9.43 -51.45
C LEU A 118 -14.32 -9.62 -52.43
N LEU A 119 -13.36 -10.52 -52.13
CA LEU A 119 -12.29 -10.86 -53.08
C LEU A 119 -12.83 -11.64 -54.28
N ASP A 120 -13.77 -12.58 -54.06
CA ASP A 120 -14.28 -13.44 -55.11
C ASP A 120 -15.39 -12.75 -55.97
N ARG A 121 -16.24 -11.92 -55.38
CA ARG A 121 -17.41 -11.26 -55.99
C ARG A 121 -17.35 -9.72 -55.93
N GLY A 122 -16.16 -9.15 -55.72
CA GLY A 122 -15.98 -7.70 -55.71
C GLY A 122 -16.40 -7.06 -57.01
N ASP A 123 -17.03 -5.90 -56.93
CA ASP A 123 -17.31 -5.03 -58.05
C ASP A 123 -16.00 -4.46 -58.65
N ASP A 124 -16.12 -3.74 -59.74
CA ASP A 124 -14.94 -3.20 -60.43
C ASP A 124 -14.11 -2.24 -59.53
N THR A 125 -14.78 -1.60 -58.59
CA THR A 125 -14.10 -0.68 -57.64
C THR A 125 -13.32 -1.44 -56.57
N VAL A 126 -13.96 -2.41 -55.93
CA VAL A 126 -13.32 -3.28 -54.92
C VAL A 126 -12.20 -4.09 -55.59
N ARG A 127 -12.44 -4.69 -56.75
CA ARG A 127 -11.44 -5.48 -57.49
C ARG A 127 -10.21 -4.67 -57.84
N ARG A 128 -10.39 -3.43 -58.32
CA ARG A 128 -9.27 -2.53 -58.66
C ARG A 128 -8.44 -2.18 -57.40
N LEU A 129 -9.10 -1.93 -56.26
CA LEU A 129 -8.40 -1.66 -54.98
C LEU A 129 -7.59 -2.89 -54.54
N MET A 130 -8.20 -4.09 -54.56
CA MET A 130 -7.49 -5.32 -54.19
C MET A 130 -6.27 -5.59 -55.07
N GLN A 131 -6.39 -5.36 -56.44
CA GLN A 131 -5.28 -5.48 -57.34
C GLN A 131 -4.18 -4.43 -57.10
N THR A 132 -4.57 -3.19 -56.75
CA THR A 132 -3.63 -2.11 -56.51
C THR A 132 -2.75 -2.41 -55.26
N TYR A 133 -3.33 -2.97 -54.26
CA TYR A 133 -2.67 -3.35 -53.01
C TYR A 133 -2.15 -4.79 -53.02
N ARG A 134 -2.25 -5.51 -54.15
CA ARG A 134 -1.82 -6.90 -54.33
C ARG A 134 -2.39 -7.87 -53.30
N ILE A 135 -3.66 -7.71 -52.99
CA ILE A 135 -4.39 -8.60 -52.07
C ILE A 135 -4.92 -9.77 -52.85
N GLU A 136 -4.31 -10.95 -52.73
CA GLU A 136 -4.67 -12.17 -53.42
C GLU A 136 -5.35 -13.16 -52.47
N ARG A 137 -6.38 -13.85 -52.95
CA ARG A 137 -7.15 -14.80 -52.14
C ARG A 137 -6.28 -15.90 -51.53
N GLU A 138 -5.33 -16.44 -52.28
CA GLU A 138 -4.47 -17.52 -51.82
C GLU A 138 -3.58 -17.08 -50.64
N GLN A 139 -3.00 -15.87 -50.69
CA GLN A 139 -2.22 -15.29 -49.63
C GLN A 139 -3.10 -15.03 -48.41
N CYS A 140 -4.30 -14.46 -48.60
CA CYS A 140 -5.26 -14.24 -47.50
C CYS A 140 -5.63 -15.57 -46.82
N MET A 141 -5.87 -16.64 -47.59
CA MET A 141 -6.15 -17.95 -47.02
C MET A 141 -4.99 -18.54 -46.25
N GLN A 142 -3.75 -18.39 -46.72
CA GLN A 142 -2.56 -18.86 -46.01
C GLN A 142 -2.39 -18.13 -44.66
N VAL A 143 -2.51 -16.81 -44.63
CA VAL A 143 -2.40 -16.01 -43.40
C VAL A 143 -3.60 -16.29 -42.48
N LEU A 144 -4.81 -16.40 -43.02
CA LEU A 144 -6.00 -16.76 -42.25
C LEU A 144 -5.84 -18.13 -41.58
N MET A 145 -5.31 -19.13 -42.29
CA MET A 145 -5.02 -20.44 -41.73
C MET A 145 -3.92 -20.41 -40.67
N ALA A 146 -2.96 -19.48 -40.78
CA ALA A 146 -1.96 -19.27 -39.73
C ALA A 146 -2.56 -18.65 -38.45
N ILE A 147 -3.46 -17.68 -38.61
CA ILE A 147 -4.14 -17.00 -37.49
C ILE A 147 -5.17 -17.93 -36.83
N ARG A 148 -6.06 -18.49 -37.65
CA ARG A 148 -7.20 -19.31 -37.22
C ARG A 148 -6.81 -20.74 -36.82
N GLY A 149 -5.74 -21.27 -37.42
CA GLY A 149 -5.34 -22.66 -37.30
C GLY A 149 -6.38 -23.59 -37.89
N SER A 150 -6.70 -24.68 -37.16
CA SER A 150 -7.74 -25.66 -37.56
C SER A 150 -9.09 -25.45 -36.85
N GLN A 151 -9.32 -24.29 -36.26
CA GLN A 151 -10.57 -24.02 -35.54
C GLN A 151 -11.70 -23.74 -36.51
N ARG A 152 -12.94 -24.20 -36.18
CA ARG A 152 -14.15 -23.90 -36.89
C ARG A 152 -14.92 -22.79 -36.21
N VAL A 153 -15.63 -21.99 -36.94
CA VAL A 153 -16.53 -20.97 -36.41
C VAL A 153 -17.84 -21.67 -35.98
N THR A 154 -17.87 -22.11 -34.74
CA THR A 154 -19.01 -22.80 -34.13
C THR A 154 -19.80 -21.93 -33.16
N THR A 155 -19.30 -20.70 -32.90
CA THR A 155 -19.91 -19.72 -31.97
C THR A 155 -20.15 -18.40 -32.69
N ASP A 156 -20.94 -17.52 -32.09
CA ASP A 156 -21.20 -16.17 -32.61
C ASP A 156 -20.08 -15.14 -32.28
N THR A 157 -19.03 -15.56 -31.55
CA THR A 157 -17.83 -14.74 -31.20
C THR A 157 -16.51 -15.48 -31.44
N PRO A 158 -16.23 -15.98 -32.67
CA PRO A 158 -15.06 -16.83 -32.94
C PRO A 158 -13.73 -16.06 -32.80
N GLU A 159 -13.72 -14.74 -33.01
CA GLU A 159 -12.54 -13.90 -32.98
C GLU A 159 -11.95 -13.79 -31.55
N GLU A 160 -12.76 -14.04 -30.50
CA GLU A 160 -12.28 -14.11 -29.13
C GLU A 160 -11.39 -15.31 -28.84
N THR A 161 -11.45 -16.33 -29.67
CA THR A 161 -10.69 -17.58 -29.51
C THR A 161 -9.42 -17.64 -30.36
N TYR A 162 -9.23 -16.69 -31.29
CA TYR A 162 -8.04 -16.63 -32.13
C TYR A 162 -6.87 -16.01 -31.39
N GLU A 163 -5.67 -16.60 -31.51
CA GLU A 163 -4.47 -16.18 -30.78
C GLU A 163 -4.71 -15.99 -29.27
N ALA A 164 -5.51 -16.89 -28.67
CA ALA A 164 -5.96 -16.77 -27.28
C ALA A 164 -4.81 -16.62 -26.29
N LEU A 165 -3.66 -17.27 -26.51
CA LEU A 165 -2.48 -17.12 -25.65
C LEU A 165 -1.92 -15.70 -25.68
N LYS A 166 -1.83 -15.05 -26.83
CA LYS A 166 -1.33 -13.68 -26.92
C LYS A 166 -2.32 -12.67 -26.33
N LYS A 167 -3.61 -12.97 -26.39
CA LYS A 167 -4.68 -12.11 -25.91
C LYS A 167 -4.87 -12.19 -24.39
N TYR A 168 -4.78 -13.38 -23.82
CA TYR A 168 -5.05 -13.66 -22.42
C TYR A 168 -3.82 -14.09 -21.63
N GLY A 169 -2.62 -13.99 -22.21
CA GLY A 169 -1.38 -14.37 -21.54
C GLY A 169 -0.19 -13.55 -22.02
N THR A 170 0.81 -13.50 -21.17
CA THR A 170 2.07 -12.81 -21.45
C THR A 170 3.21 -13.82 -21.56
N ASP A 171 4.00 -13.75 -22.63
CA ASP A 171 5.19 -14.58 -22.80
C ASP A 171 6.36 -14.02 -21.98
N LEU A 172 6.63 -14.65 -20.82
CA LEU A 172 7.70 -14.25 -19.94
C LEU A 172 9.10 -14.45 -20.54
N VAL A 173 9.28 -15.47 -21.39
CA VAL A 173 10.56 -15.73 -22.07
C VAL A 173 10.86 -14.65 -23.11
N ALA A 174 9.83 -14.20 -23.84
CA ALA A 174 9.96 -13.07 -24.77
C ALA A 174 10.32 -11.77 -24.02
N GLN A 175 9.63 -11.47 -22.91
CA GLN A 175 9.97 -10.31 -22.07
C GLN A 175 11.38 -10.38 -21.49
N ALA A 176 11.84 -11.58 -21.08
CA ALA A 176 13.20 -11.78 -20.61
C ALA A 176 14.24 -11.53 -21.71
N ARG A 177 13.94 -11.90 -22.98
CA ARG A 177 14.79 -11.59 -24.13
C ARG A 177 14.85 -10.09 -24.41
N GLU A 178 13.75 -9.38 -24.24
CA GLU A 178 13.67 -7.93 -24.38
C GLU A 178 14.24 -7.16 -23.18
N LYS A 179 14.70 -7.88 -22.13
CA LYS A 179 15.22 -7.32 -20.86
C LYS A 179 14.26 -6.36 -20.14
N LYS A 180 12.98 -6.61 -20.29
CA LYS A 180 11.93 -5.83 -19.62
C LYS A 180 11.64 -6.29 -18.19
N MET A 181 12.28 -7.39 -17.75
CA MET A 181 12.09 -7.97 -16.43
C MET A 181 13.13 -7.51 -15.43
N ASP A 182 12.74 -7.44 -14.18
CA ASP A 182 13.65 -7.14 -13.09
C ASP A 182 14.65 -8.30 -12.83
N PRO A 183 15.85 -8.02 -12.34
CA PRO A 183 16.79 -9.07 -11.96
C PRO A 183 16.25 -9.84 -10.74
N VAL A 184 16.26 -11.16 -10.81
CA VAL A 184 15.83 -12.01 -9.70
C VAL A 184 17.04 -12.41 -8.87
N ILE A 185 17.02 -12.05 -7.60
CA ILE A 185 18.11 -12.21 -6.65
C ILE A 185 17.62 -13.05 -5.45
N GLY A 186 18.48 -13.93 -4.94
CA GLY A 186 18.22 -14.67 -3.69
C GLY A 186 17.18 -15.78 -3.77
N ARG A 187 16.79 -16.24 -5.00
CA ARG A 187 15.79 -17.31 -5.20
C ARG A 187 16.33 -18.52 -5.97
N ASP A 188 17.64 -18.72 -5.93
CA ASP A 188 18.31 -19.77 -6.71
C ASP A 188 17.86 -21.17 -6.35
N ASP A 189 17.64 -21.46 -5.09
CA ASP A 189 17.26 -22.80 -4.61
C ASP A 189 15.82 -23.13 -5.00
N GLU A 190 14.90 -22.17 -4.87
CA GLU A 190 13.52 -22.36 -5.31
C GLU A 190 13.44 -22.55 -6.82
N ILE A 191 14.16 -21.75 -7.62
CA ILE A 191 14.20 -21.90 -9.08
C ILE A 191 14.77 -23.27 -9.46
N ARG A 192 15.87 -23.74 -8.83
CA ARG A 192 16.42 -25.08 -9.03
C ARG A 192 15.42 -26.18 -8.67
N ASN A 193 14.67 -25.99 -7.60
CA ASN A 193 13.61 -26.92 -7.20
C ASN A 193 12.48 -26.98 -8.24
N VAL A 194 12.03 -25.83 -8.75
CA VAL A 194 11.05 -25.75 -9.84
C VAL A 194 11.56 -26.47 -11.09
N ILE A 195 12.81 -26.24 -11.51
CA ILE A 195 13.46 -26.90 -12.65
C ILE A 195 13.47 -28.43 -12.44
N ARG A 196 13.83 -28.88 -11.24
CA ARG A 196 13.86 -30.31 -10.88
C ARG A 196 12.46 -30.93 -10.97
N ILE A 197 11.42 -30.23 -10.50
CA ILE A 197 10.04 -30.72 -10.54
C ILE A 197 9.54 -30.79 -11.98
N LEU A 198 9.74 -29.75 -12.80
CA LEU A 198 9.36 -29.74 -14.22
C LEU A 198 10.04 -30.85 -15.03
N SER A 199 11.20 -31.32 -14.60
CA SER A 199 11.95 -32.41 -15.25
C SER A 199 11.49 -33.82 -14.82
N ARG A 200 10.52 -33.95 -13.90
CA ARG A 200 10.02 -35.23 -13.41
C ARG A 200 9.06 -35.89 -14.42
N LYS A 201 8.95 -37.22 -14.36
CA LYS A 201 8.00 -37.97 -15.18
C LYS A 201 6.54 -37.84 -14.67
N THR A 202 6.35 -37.68 -13.37
CA THR A 202 5.06 -37.58 -12.69
C THR A 202 5.14 -36.49 -11.62
N LYS A 203 4.03 -35.87 -11.24
CA LYS A 203 3.98 -34.71 -10.33
C LYS A 203 4.97 -33.61 -10.78
N ASN A 204 4.93 -33.33 -12.07
CA ASN A 204 5.83 -32.40 -12.75
C ASN A 204 5.29 -30.98 -12.87
N ASN A 205 4.24 -30.66 -12.13
CA ASN A 205 3.71 -29.31 -12.04
C ASN A 205 4.06 -28.73 -10.66
N PRO A 206 4.98 -27.77 -10.55
CA PRO A 206 5.28 -27.11 -9.30
C PRO A 206 4.14 -26.19 -8.88
N CYS A 207 3.85 -26.13 -7.58
CA CYS A 207 2.99 -25.14 -6.97
C CYS A 207 3.79 -24.36 -5.95
N LEU A 208 4.00 -23.06 -6.22
CA LEU A 208 4.69 -22.14 -5.35
C LEU A 208 3.72 -21.73 -4.23
N ILE A 209 4.09 -22.01 -2.99
CA ILE A 209 3.25 -21.75 -1.82
C ILE A 209 4.01 -20.81 -0.89
N GLY A 210 3.40 -19.70 -0.54
CA GLY A 210 3.97 -18.71 0.36
C GLY A 210 3.03 -17.55 0.59
N GLU A 211 3.34 -16.73 1.57
CA GLU A 211 2.58 -15.54 1.90
C GLU A 211 2.55 -14.52 0.74
N PRO A 212 1.58 -13.59 0.72
CA PRO A 212 1.57 -12.51 -0.27
C PRO A 212 2.84 -11.66 -0.19
N GLY A 213 3.37 -11.20 -1.32
CA GLY A 213 4.53 -10.31 -1.34
C GLY A 213 5.90 -10.97 -1.12
N VAL A 214 5.99 -12.32 -0.90
CA VAL A 214 7.30 -13.00 -0.73
C VAL A 214 8.07 -13.24 -2.03
N GLY A 215 7.53 -12.87 -3.21
CA GLY A 215 8.21 -12.99 -4.50
C GLY A 215 7.98 -14.31 -5.24
N LYS A 216 6.78 -14.90 -5.13
CA LYS A 216 6.41 -16.12 -5.89
C LYS A 216 6.53 -15.94 -7.40
N THR A 217 6.04 -14.85 -7.93
CA THR A 217 6.08 -14.52 -9.36
C THR A 217 7.52 -14.32 -9.85
N ALA A 218 8.38 -13.67 -9.04
CA ALA A 218 9.79 -13.48 -9.35
C ALA A 218 10.55 -14.80 -9.60
N ILE A 219 10.18 -15.91 -8.93
CA ILE A 219 10.79 -17.23 -9.17
C ILE A 219 10.52 -17.68 -10.61
N VAL A 220 9.33 -17.43 -11.13
CA VAL A 220 8.95 -17.82 -12.51
C VAL A 220 9.63 -16.92 -13.53
N GLU A 221 9.77 -15.64 -13.23
CA GLU A 221 10.53 -14.67 -14.03
C GLU A 221 12.03 -15.06 -14.06
N GLY A 222 12.59 -15.44 -12.92
CA GLY A 222 13.96 -15.95 -12.83
C GLY A 222 14.17 -17.23 -13.66
N LEU A 223 13.18 -18.13 -13.67
CA LEU A 223 13.20 -19.30 -14.53
C LEU A 223 13.20 -18.90 -16.02
N ALA A 224 12.38 -17.93 -16.42
CA ALA A 224 12.35 -17.41 -17.79
C ALA A 224 13.71 -16.80 -18.20
N GLN A 225 14.32 -16.03 -17.30
CA GLN A 225 15.67 -15.48 -17.52
C GLN A 225 16.73 -16.57 -17.69
N ARG A 226 16.68 -17.64 -16.90
CA ARG A 226 17.60 -18.79 -17.03
C ARG A 226 17.39 -19.58 -18.32
N ILE A 227 16.15 -19.71 -18.80
CA ILE A 227 15.85 -20.29 -20.11
C ILE A 227 16.53 -19.49 -21.21
N VAL A 228 16.42 -18.17 -21.19
CA VAL A 228 17.06 -17.27 -22.19
C VAL A 228 18.58 -17.38 -22.16
N ARG A 229 19.19 -17.50 -20.96
CA ARG A 229 20.64 -17.66 -20.77
C ARG A 229 21.13 -19.08 -21.12
N GLY A 230 20.21 -20.04 -21.30
CA GLY A 230 20.57 -21.43 -21.51
C GLY A 230 21.00 -22.18 -20.24
N ASP A 231 20.83 -21.59 -19.07
CA ASP A 231 21.18 -22.16 -17.75
C ASP A 231 20.07 -23.07 -17.21
N VAL A 232 19.59 -23.95 -18.06
CA VAL A 232 18.56 -24.95 -17.76
C VAL A 232 18.87 -26.27 -18.49
N PRO A 233 18.34 -27.42 -18.01
CA PRO A 233 18.47 -28.69 -18.72
C PRO A 233 17.93 -28.59 -20.15
N LYS A 234 18.52 -29.40 -21.08
CA LYS A 234 18.12 -29.43 -22.49
C LYS A 234 16.61 -29.58 -22.72
N SER A 235 15.92 -30.28 -21.84
CA SER A 235 14.46 -30.45 -21.89
C SER A 235 13.66 -29.16 -21.69
N LEU A 236 14.26 -28.12 -21.15
CA LEU A 236 13.62 -26.82 -20.86
C LEU A 236 14.15 -25.68 -21.74
N GLN A 237 15.24 -25.85 -22.50
CA GLN A 237 15.86 -24.77 -23.29
C GLN A 237 14.95 -24.21 -24.40
N ASP A 238 14.13 -25.08 -24.99
CA ASP A 238 13.19 -24.68 -26.06
C ASP A 238 11.76 -24.42 -25.55
N LYS A 239 11.58 -24.29 -24.22
CA LYS A 239 10.27 -24.03 -23.64
C LYS A 239 10.03 -22.53 -23.55
N THR A 240 8.75 -22.16 -23.66
CA THR A 240 8.25 -20.81 -23.35
C THR A 240 7.37 -20.87 -22.12
N ILE A 241 7.33 -19.80 -21.34
CA ILE A 241 6.49 -19.67 -20.16
C ILE A 241 5.48 -18.56 -20.43
N PHE A 242 4.19 -18.93 -20.42
CA PHE A 242 3.09 -17.98 -20.56
C PHE A 242 2.43 -17.76 -19.20
N SER A 243 2.45 -16.52 -18.72
CA SER A 243 1.66 -16.07 -17.57
C SER A 243 0.24 -15.82 -18.00
N LEU A 244 -0.71 -16.55 -17.43
CA LEU A 244 -2.14 -16.43 -17.74
C LEU A 244 -2.73 -15.27 -16.93
N ASP A 245 -3.34 -14.31 -17.63
CA ASP A 245 -4.08 -13.20 -17.02
C ASP A 245 -5.54 -13.59 -16.79
N MET A 246 -5.86 -13.94 -15.54
CA MET A 246 -7.21 -14.29 -15.13
C MET A 246 -8.18 -13.11 -15.22
N GLY A 247 -7.69 -11.89 -14.96
CA GLY A 247 -8.47 -10.67 -15.07
C GLY A 247 -8.99 -10.47 -16.49
N SER A 248 -8.12 -10.57 -17.49
CA SER A 248 -8.47 -10.45 -18.91
C SER A 248 -9.39 -11.56 -19.41
N LEU A 249 -9.28 -12.78 -18.88
CA LEU A 249 -10.19 -13.87 -19.22
C LEU A 249 -11.63 -13.62 -18.74
N VAL A 250 -11.79 -12.99 -17.58
CA VAL A 250 -13.10 -12.69 -16.98
C VAL A 250 -13.66 -11.35 -17.47
N ALA A 251 -12.81 -10.38 -17.76
CA ALA A 251 -13.23 -9.04 -18.18
C ALA A 251 -14.10 -9.10 -19.46
N GLY A 252 -15.26 -8.45 -19.42
CA GLY A 252 -16.20 -8.38 -20.52
C GLY A 252 -17.00 -9.66 -20.78
N ALA A 253 -16.75 -10.77 -20.09
CA ALA A 253 -17.58 -11.98 -20.19
C ALA A 253 -18.93 -11.73 -19.49
N LYS A 254 -20.00 -11.59 -20.26
CA LYS A 254 -21.35 -11.38 -19.71
C LYS A 254 -21.98 -12.68 -19.20
N TYR A 255 -21.55 -13.81 -19.72
CA TYR A 255 -22.08 -15.13 -19.40
C TYR A 255 -20.95 -16.12 -19.08
N ARG A 256 -21.23 -17.06 -18.20
CA ARG A 256 -20.31 -18.14 -17.79
C ARG A 256 -19.70 -18.89 -18.99
N GLY A 257 -20.46 -19.11 -20.06
CA GLY A 257 -20.02 -19.82 -21.25
C GLY A 257 -18.86 -19.11 -21.98
N GLU A 258 -18.85 -17.80 -22.02
CA GLU A 258 -17.81 -17.02 -22.72
C GLU A 258 -16.43 -17.21 -22.05
N PHE A 259 -16.35 -17.17 -20.71
CA PHE A 259 -15.12 -17.47 -19.97
C PHE A 259 -14.61 -18.89 -20.21
N GLU A 260 -15.51 -19.89 -20.15
CA GLU A 260 -15.16 -21.28 -20.40
C GLU A 260 -14.63 -21.50 -21.83
N GLU A 261 -15.17 -20.79 -22.81
CA GLU A 261 -14.73 -20.85 -24.21
C GLU A 261 -13.35 -20.21 -24.39
N ARG A 262 -13.11 -19.05 -23.79
CA ARG A 262 -11.80 -18.38 -23.80
C ARG A 262 -10.73 -19.28 -23.16
N LEU A 263 -11.00 -19.84 -21.98
CA LEU A 263 -10.07 -20.75 -21.32
C LEU A 263 -9.84 -22.03 -22.14
N LYS A 264 -10.88 -22.62 -22.75
CA LYS A 264 -10.74 -23.77 -23.65
C LYS A 264 -9.87 -23.43 -24.85
N ALA A 265 -10.00 -22.23 -25.42
CA ALA A 265 -9.17 -21.78 -26.54
C ALA A 265 -7.69 -21.70 -26.14
N VAL A 266 -7.37 -21.06 -24.98
CA VAL A 266 -6.01 -21.02 -24.42
C VAL A 266 -5.45 -22.43 -24.22
N LEU A 267 -6.21 -23.31 -23.58
CA LEU A 267 -5.79 -24.69 -23.31
C LEU A 267 -5.59 -25.50 -24.59
N ALA A 268 -6.42 -25.28 -25.64
CA ALA A 268 -6.26 -25.92 -26.94
C ALA A 268 -4.96 -25.47 -27.64
N GLU A 269 -4.59 -24.22 -27.53
CA GLU A 269 -3.33 -23.65 -28.05
C GLU A 269 -2.10 -24.22 -27.32
N VAL A 270 -2.17 -24.29 -25.98
CA VAL A 270 -1.13 -24.95 -25.17
C VAL A 270 -0.97 -26.41 -25.55
N LYS A 271 -2.07 -27.14 -25.74
CA LYS A 271 -2.05 -28.54 -26.18
C LYS A 271 -1.39 -28.73 -27.55
N LYS A 272 -1.67 -27.83 -28.52
CA LYS A 272 -1.06 -27.87 -29.87
C LYS A 272 0.46 -27.65 -29.84
N SER A 273 0.97 -26.98 -28.81
CA SER A 273 2.41 -26.75 -28.67
C SER A 273 3.23 -28.04 -28.34
N GLU A 274 2.55 -29.17 -28.12
CA GLU A 274 3.18 -30.47 -27.78
C GLU A 274 4.14 -30.36 -26.57
N GLY A 275 3.72 -29.59 -25.56
CA GLY A 275 4.44 -29.40 -24.34
C GLY A 275 5.63 -28.41 -24.41
N ARG A 276 5.74 -27.60 -25.45
CA ARG A 276 6.70 -26.48 -25.52
C ARG A 276 6.31 -25.31 -24.64
N ILE A 277 5.02 -25.16 -24.35
CA ILE A 277 4.49 -24.08 -23.51
C ILE A 277 4.30 -24.59 -22.08
N ILE A 278 4.82 -23.85 -21.12
CA ILE A 278 4.56 -24.00 -19.69
C ILE A 278 3.62 -22.84 -19.30
N LEU A 279 2.46 -23.19 -18.75
CA LEU A 279 1.49 -22.19 -18.33
C LEU A 279 1.77 -21.78 -16.87
N PHE A 280 2.00 -20.51 -16.60
CA PHE A 280 2.05 -19.97 -15.25
C PHE A 280 0.68 -19.40 -14.87
N ILE A 281 0.17 -19.82 -13.73
CA ILE A 281 -1.12 -19.38 -13.20
C ILE A 281 -0.86 -18.84 -11.80
N ASP A 282 -0.87 -17.52 -11.70
CA ASP A 282 -0.88 -16.88 -10.39
C ASP A 282 -2.26 -17.00 -9.75
N GLU A 283 -2.32 -17.08 -8.44
CA GLU A 283 -3.56 -17.31 -7.68
C GLU A 283 -4.36 -18.52 -8.23
N ILE A 284 -3.70 -19.65 -8.43
CA ILE A 284 -4.30 -20.85 -9.03
C ILE A 284 -5.59 -21.31 -8.32
N HIS A 285 -5.76 -20.94 -7.05
CA HIS A 285 -6.97 -21.20 -6.27
C HIS A 285 -8.23 -20.57 -6.88
N THR A 286 -8.09 -19.44 -7.59
CA THR A 286 -9.21 -18.75 -8.25
C THR A 286 -9.83 -19.61 -9.35
N ILE A 287 -9.03 -20.42 -10.05
CA ILE A 287 -9.51 -21.35 -11.08
C ILE A 287 -10.14 -22.60 -10.45
N VAL A 288 -9.56 -23.08 -9.33
CA VAL A 288 -9.94 -24.37 -8.72
C VAL A 288 -11.08 -24.21 -7.71
N GLY A 289 -11.16 -23.05 -7.04
CA GLY A 289 -12.09 -22.79 -5.94
C GLY A 289 -13.43 -22.21 -6.36
N ALA A 290 -13.56 -21.73 -7.56
CA ALA A 290 -14.73 -21.01 -8.07
C ALA A 290 -16.03 -21.83 -8.17
N GLY A 291 -16.04 -23.11 -7.78
CA GLY A 291 -17.17 -24.04 -7.97
C GLY A 291 -18.10 -24.30 -6.77
N LYS A 292 -17.90 -23.65 -5.62
CA LYS A 292 -18.66 -24.02 -4.39
C LYS A 292 -19.83 -23.10 -4.03
N THR A 293 -19.99 -21.96 -4.66
CA THR A 293 -21.19 -21.12 -4.55
C THR A 293 -22.09 -21.33 -5.76
N GLU A 294 -23.39 -21.42 -5.56
CA GLU A 294 -24.38 -21.52 -6.67
C GLU A 294 -24.15 -20.38 -7.67
N GLY A 295 -23.61 -20.72 -8.85
CA GLY A 295 -23.31 -19.76 -9.92
C GLY A 295 -21.83 -19.48 -10.19
N SER A 296 -20.88 -20.03 -9.41
CA SER A 296 -19.45 -19.81 -9.61
C SER A 296 -18.82 -20.72 -10.68
N MET A 297 -17.75 -20.23 -11.32
CA MET A 297 -17.09 -20.86 -12.46
C MET A 297 -16.21 -22.03 -12.02
N ASP A 298 -16.42 -23.23 -12.51
CA ASP A 298 -15.59 -24.41 -12.23
C ASP A 298 -14.62 -24.69 -13.39
N ALA A 299 -13.65 -23.81 -13.56
CA ALA A 299 -12.57 -23.99 -14.54
C ALA A 299 -11.62 -25.14 -14.18
N GLY A 300 -11.63 -25.59 -12.93
CA GLY A 300 -10.85 -26.74 -12.48
C GLY A 300 -11.18 -28.01 -13.25
N ASN A 301 -12.43 -28.22 -13.62
CA ASN A 301 -12.84 -29.38 -14.40
C ASN A 301 -12.29 -29.41 -15.85
N LEU A 302 -11.86 -28.26 -16.37
CA LEU A 302 -11.19 -28.17 -17.68
C LEU A 302 -9.70 -28.51 -17.56
N LEU A 303 -9.05 -28.10 -16.49
CA LEU A 303 -7.62 -28.33 -16.25
C LEU A 303 -7.31 -29.76 -15.82
N LYS A 304 -8.13 -30.37 -14.96
CA LYS A 304 -7.94 -31.70 -14.38
C LYS A 304 -7.66 -32.79 -15.42
N PRO A 305 -8.43 -32.93 -16.53
CA PRO A 305 -8.17 -33.96 -17.53
C PRO A 305 -6.83 -33.75 -18.26
N MET A 306 -6.44 -32.52 -18.55
CA MET A 306 -5.20 -32.20 -19.26
C MET A 306 -3.96 -32.42 -18.38
N LEU A 307 -4.03 -32.02 -17.11
CA LEU A 307 -3.01 -32.29 -16.11
C LEU A 307 -2.87 -33.82 -15.87
N ALA A 308 -3.99 -34.55 -15.88
CA ALA A 308 -4.01 -35.98 -15.70
C ALA A 308 -3.33 -36.76 -16.85
N ARG A 309 -3.46 -36.26 -18.07
CA ARG A 309 -2.86 -36.88 -19.26
C ARG A 309 -1.45 -36.41 -19.56
N GLY A 310 -0.95 -35.40 -18.81
CA GLY A 310 0.35 -34.76 -19.08
C GLY A 310 0.35 -33.89 -20.34
N GLU A 311 -0.83 -33.47 -20.81
CA GLU A 311 -1.02 -32.59 -21.97
C GLU A 311 -0.77 -31.12 -21.61
N LEU A 312 -0.78 -30.78 -20.32
CA LEU A 312 -0.54 -29.47 -19.77
C LEU A 312 0.61 -29.51 -18.76
N HIS A 313 1.60 -28.64 -18.95
CA HIS A 313 2.61 -28.31 -17.94
C HIS A 313 2.25 -26.97 -17.32
N CYS A 314 2.13 -26.93 -15.99
CA CYS A 314 1.66 -25.77 -15.27
C CYS A 314 2.56 -25.48 -14.06
N ILE A 315 2.84 -24.20 -13.83
CA ILE A 315 3.38 -23.67 -12.57
C ILE A 315 2.23 -22.91 -11.92
N GLY A 316 1.83 -23.31 -10.73
CA GLY A 316 0.83 -22.57 -9.94
C GLY A 316 1.50 -21.75 -8.84
N ALA A 317 0.87 -20.64 -8.44
CA ALA A 317 1.25 -19.89 -7.26
C ALA A 317 -0.01 -19.63 -6.40
N THR A 318 0.12 -19.73 -5.06
CA THR A 318 -0.98 -19.51 -4.12
C THR A 318 -0.45 -19.35 -2.70
N THR A 319 -1.31 -19.02 -1.74
CA THR A 319 -0.97 -19.04 -0.31
C THR A 319 -1.10 -20.45 0.27
N LEU A 320 -0.58 -20.66 1.49
CA LEU A 320 -0.66 -21.96 2.16
C LEU A 320 -2.11 -22.33 2.50
N ASP A 321 -2.89 -21.39 2.97
CA ASP A 321 -4.28 -21.62 3.36
C ASP A 321 -5.17 -21.91 2.15
N GLU A 322 -4.99 -21.20 1.06
CA GLU A 322 -5.68 -21.43 -0.20
C GLU A 322 -5.30 -22.78 -0.82
N TYR A 323 -4.01 -23.15 -0.74
CA TYR A 323 -3.56 -24.47 -1.18
C TYR A 323 -4.27 -25.59 -0.41
N ARG A 324 -4.29 -25.50 0.92
CA ARG A 324 -5.00 -26.47 1.80
C ARG A 324 -6.50 -26.51 1.53
N MET A 325 -7.11 -25.35 1.30
CA MET A 325 -8.54 -25.22 1.12
C MET A 325 -9.03 -25.74 -0.23
N TYR A 326 -8.28 -25.50 -1.31
CA TYR A 326 -8.75 -25.71 -2.68
C TYR A 326 -8.00 -26.82 -3.44
N ILE A 327 -6.70 -27.00 -3.22
CA ILE A 327 -5.89 -27.95 -4.00
C ILE A 327 -5.70 -29.25 -3.24
N GLU A 328 -5.30 -29.22 -1.98
CA GLU A 328 -5.04 -30.41 -1.16
C GLU A 328 -6.31 -31.25 -0.92
N LYS A 329 -7.47 -30.61 -0.82
CA LYS A 329 -8.76 -31.32 -0.69
C LYS A 329 -9.23 -31.99 -1.98
N ASP A 330 -8.61 -31.74 -3.12
CA ASP A 330 -8.93 -32.36 -4.39
C ASP A 330 -7.88 -33.44 -4.76
N PRO A 331 -8.20 -34.73 -4.61
CA PRO A 331 -7.23 -35.80 -4.85
C PRO A 331 -6.68 -35.86 -6.28
N ALA A 332 -7.38 -35.28 -7.25
CA ALA A 332 -6.93 -35.25 -8.64
C ALA A 332 -5.83 -34.20 -8.84
N LEU A 333 -5.92 -33.05 -8.16
CA LEU A 333 -4.93 -31.99 -8.21
C LEU A 333 -3.75 -32.27 -7.32
N GLU A 334 -3.95 -32.72 -6.09
CA GLU A 334 -2.91 -33.07 -5.12
C GLU A 334 -1.88 -34.06 -5.71
N ARG A 335 -2.35 -35.05 -6.48
CA ARG A 335 -1.48 -36.04 -7.15
C ARG A 335 -0.70 -35.47 -8.34
N ARG A 336 -0.97 -34.26 -8.78
CA ARG A 336 -0.37 -33.64 -9.98
C ARG A 336 0.53 -32.47 -9.67
N PHE A 337 0.25 -31.74 -8.60
CA PHE A 337 1.09 -30.67 -8.13
C PHE A 337 2.12 -31.15 -7.10
N GLN A 338 3.31 -30.55 -7.15
CA GLN A 338 4.36 -30.68 -6.14
C GLN A 338 4.61 -29.31 -5.52
N THR A 339 4.49 -29.25 -4.21
CA THR A 339 4.68 -28.00 -3.47
C THR A 339 6.13 -27.55 -3.45
N VAL A 340 6.32 -26.25 -3.62
CA VAL A 340 7.58 -25.53 -3.40
C VAL A 340 7.27 -24.41 -2.43
N MET A 341 7.79 -24.53 -1.20
CA MET A 341 7.63 -23.48 -0.20
C MET A 341 8.49 -22.28 -0.56
N VAL A 342 7.89 -21.11 -0.50
CA VAL A 342 8.52 -19.80 -0.74
C VAL A 342 8.40 -19.02 0.56
N ASN A 343 9.45 -19.08 1.36
CA ASN A 343 9.48 -18.38 2.63
C ASN A 343 9.80 -16.89 2.43
N GLU A 344 9.45 -16.08 3.43
CA GLU A 344 9.91 -14.70 3.53
C GLU A 344 11.46 -14.68 3.50
N PRO A 345 12.09 -13.84 2.67
CA PRO A 345 13.55 -13.72 2.64
C PRO A 345 14.07 -13.10 3.94
N THR A 346 15.33 -13.37 4.26
CA THR A 346 15.99 -12.72 5.40
C THR A 346 16.20 -11.23 5.16
N VAL A 347 16.51 -10.48 6.21
CA VAL A 347 16.85 -9.05 6.12
C VAL A 347 18.04 -8.85 5.17
N GLU A 348 19.09 -9.70 5.29
CA GLU A 348 20.28 -9.63 4.45
C GLU A 348 19.96 -9.91 2.97
N ASP A 349 19.15 -10.94 2.69
CA ASP A 349 18.74 -11.27 1.33
C ASP A 349 17.90 -10.14 0.73
N THR A 350 17.03 -9.54 1.54
CA THR A 350 16.18 -8.43 1.10
C THR A 350 17.00 -7.19 0.77
N ILE A 351 18.03 -6.86 1.57
CA ILE A 351 18.97 -5.77 1.25
C ILE A 351 19.67 -6.04 -0.09
N ALA A 352 20.09 -7.29 -0.33
CA ALA A 352 20.71 -7.65 -1.61
C ALA A 352 19.73 -7.51 -2.79
N ILE A 353 18.45 -7.89 -2.59
CA ILE A 353 17.38 -7.72 -3.59
C ILE A 353 17.19 -6.24 -3.92
N LEU A 354 17.03 -5.38 -2.91
CA LEU A 354 16.82 -3.96 -3.12
C LEU A 354 18.01 -3.27 -3.79
N ARG A 355 19.25 -3.62 -3.42
CA ARG A 355 20.44 -3.14 -4.13
C ARG A 355 20.47 -3.53 -5.60
N GLY A 356 19.94 -4.71 -5.94
CA GLY A 356 19.81 -5.14 -7.34
C GLY A 356 18.70 -4.44 -8.11
N LEU A 357 17.71 -3.86 -7.43
CA LEU A 357 16.61 -3.10 -8.01
C LEU A 357 16.88 -1.58 -8.03
N GLU A 358 17.83 -1.09 -7.23
CA GLU A 358 18.16 0.32 -7.00
C GLU A 358 18.25 1.11 -8.31
N GLU A 359 19.11 0.69 -9.26
CA GLU A 359 19.34 1.39 -10.51
C GLU A 359 18.06 1.59 -11.33
N ARG A 360 17.15 0.61 -11.32
CA ARG A 360 15.88 0.71 -12.05
C ARG A 360 14.91 1.71 -11.43
N TYR A 361 14.81 1.72 -10.10
CA TYR A 361 13.98 2.69 -9.39
C TYR A 361 14.56 4.11 -9.52
N GLU A 362 15.88 4.25 -9.45
CA GLU A 362 16.57 5.52 -9.69
C GLU A 362 16.28 6.09 -11.09
N VAL A 363 16.32 5.24 -12.10
CA VAL A 363 16.03 5.66 -13.48
C VAL A 363 14.54 5.99 -13.67
N PHE A 364 13.65 5.14 -13.15
CA PHE A 364 12.21 5.35 -13.31
C PHE A 364 11.72 6.63 -12.64
N HIS A 365 12.19 6.91 -11.41
CA HIS A 365 11.77 8.09 -10.66
C HIS A 365 12.67 9.33 -10.92
N GLY A 366 13.86 9.14 -11.44
CA GLY A 366 14.84 10.23 -11.62
C GLY A 366 15.43 10.75 -10.31
N VAL A 367 15.42 9.91 -9.25
CA VAL A 367 15.84 10.23 -7.88
C VAL A 367 16.97 9.29 -7.49
N LYS A 368 17.95 9.75 -6.70
CA LYS A 368 19.02 8.90 -6.20
C LYS A 368 18.61 8.22 -4.90
N ILE A 369 18.89 6.92 -4.78
CA ILE A 369 18.64 6.14 -3.56
C ILE A 369 19.98 5.97 -2.82
N THR A 370 20.01 6.20 -1.52
CA THR A 370 21.22 5.98 -0.72
C THR A 370 21.21 4.58 -0.11
N ASP A 371 22.40 3.96 0.02
CA ASP A 371 22.50 2.64 0.66
C ASP A 371 21.95 2.61 2.10
N PRO A 372 22.14 3.65 2.95
CA PRO A 372 21.45 3.76 4.23
C PRO A 372 19.92 3.73 4.12
N ALA A 373 19.32 4.33 3.07
CA ALA A 373 17.88 4.27 2.87
C ALA A 373 17.40 2.85 2.55
N ILE A 374 18.16 2.09 1.77
CA ILE A 374 17.87 0.67 1.48
C ILE A 374 17.91 -0.15 2.78
N ILE A 375 18.96 0.01 3.58
CA ILE A 375 19.09 -0.68 4.87
C ILE A 375 17.94 -0.28 5.80
N ALA A 376 17.61 1.01 5.88
CA ALA A 376 16.50 1.51 6.67
C ALA A 376 15.15 0.96 6.19
N ALA A 377 14.89 0.94 4.90
CA ALA A 377 13.64 0.41 4.32
C ALA A 377 13.42 -1.06 4.74
N VAL A 378 14.47 -1.89 4.70
CA VAL A 378 14.36 -3.30 5.09
C VAL A 378 14.25 -3.46 6.61
N THR A 379 15.13 -2.84 7.37
CA THR A 379 15.20 -3.04 8.84
C THR A 379 13.98 -2.43 9.53
N LEU A 380 13.58 -1.22 9.14
CA LEU A 380 12.44 -0.55 9.75
C LEU A 380 11.11 -1.19 9.30
N SER A 381 10.96 -1.61 8.02
CA SER A 381 9.76 -2.32 7.60
C SER A 381 9.63 -3.69 8.29
N HIS A 382 10.73 -4.42 8.45
CA HIS A 382 10.72 -5.69 9.17
C HIS A 382 10.27 -5.51 10.62
N ARG A 383 10.72 -4.43 11.27
CA ARG A 383 10.43 -4.13 12.67
C ARG A 383 9.03 -3.52 12.90
N TYR A 384 8.58 -2.62 12.02
CA TYR A 384 7.39 -1.78 12.27
C TYR A 384 6.16 -2.17 11.45
N ILE A 385 6.33 -2.92 10.35
CA ILE A 385 5.23 -3.36 9.50
C ILE A 385 5.11 -4.88 9.63
N THR A 386 4.20 -5.33 10.49
CA THR A 386 4.04 -6.75 10.85
C THR A 386 2.95 -7.48 10.05
N ASP A 387 2.09 -6.74 9.35
CA ASP A 387 0.97 -7.27 8.57
C ASP A 387 1.31 -7.54 7.11
N ARG A 388 2.54 -7.25 6.69
CA ARG A 388 3.07 -7.47 5.32
C ARG A 388 4.44 -8.15 5.39
N PHE A 389 4.84 -8.79 4.29
CA PHE A 389 6.06 -9.61 4.22
C PHE A 389 7.15 -8.96 3.36
N LEU A 390 8.42 -9.27 3.67
CA LEU A 390 9.56 -8.95 2.83
C LEU A 390 9.54 -9.84 1.56
N PRO A 391 10.07 -9.36 0.42
CA PRO A 391 10.66 -8.04 0.19
C PRO A 391 9.65 -6.94 -0.16
N ASP A 392 8.40 -7.26 -0.42
CA ASP A 392 7.37 -6.39 -0.98
C ASP A 392 7.20 -5.09 -0.17
N LYS A 393 7.03 -5.19 1.16
CA LYS A 393 6.89 -4.01 2.03
C LYS A 393 8.09 -3.06 1.98
N ALA A 394 9.31 -3.58 1.79
CA ALA A 394 10.51 -2.76 1.69
C ALA A 394 10.66 -2.13 0.30
N ILE A 395 10.26 -2.85 -0.75
CA ILE A 395 10.20 -2.33 -2.12
C ILE A 395 9.21 -1.18 -2.21
N ASP A 396 8.00 -1.36 -1.67
CA ASP A 396 6.96 -0.33 -1.64
C ASP A 396 7.42 0.94 -0.91
N LEU A 397 8.18 0.81 0.20
CA LEU A 397 8.75 1.97 0.90
C LEU A 397 9.73 2.75 0.03
N ILE A 398 10.60 2.06 -0.70
CA ILE A 398 11.54 2.71 -1.62
C ILE A 398 10.78 3.39 -2.77
N ASP A 399 9.79 2.71 -3.35
CA ASP A 399 8.98 3.24 -4.44
C ASP A 399 8.22 4.51 -4.01
N GLU A 400 7.55 4.47 -2.85
CA GLU A 400 6.84 5.64 -2.31
C GLU A 400 7.80 6.77 -1.93
N ALA A 401 8.98 6.47 -1.39
CA ALA A 401 9.99 7.48 -1.06
C ALA A 401 10.51 8.19 -2.33
N CYS A 402 10.80 7.43 -3.36
CA CYS A 402 11.20 7.98 -4.65
C CYS A 402 10.09 8.84 -5.26
N ALA A 403 8.84 8.35 -5.23
CA ALA A 403 7.68 9.09 -5.73
C ALA A 403 7.42 10.39 -4.93
N MET A 404 7.62 10.36 -3.61
CA MET A 404 7.49 11.54 -2.74
C MET A 404 8.52 12.61 -3.12
N ILE A 405 9.80 12.25 -3.20
CA ILE A 405 10.88 13.17 -3.60
C ILE A 405 10.65 13.72 -5.00
N ARG A 406 10.27 12.87 -5.97
CA ARG A 406 9.94 13.32 -7.33
C ARG A 406 8.79 14.34 -7.33
N THR A 407 7.76 14.08 -6.55
CA THR A 407 6.62 15.01 -6.42
C THR A 407 7.04 16.34 -5.79
N GLU A 408 7.94 16.31 -4.80
CA GLU A 408 8.52 17.51 -4.19
C GLU A 408 9.40 18.29 -5.19
N MET A 409 10.17 17.60 -6.01
CA MET A 409 10.98 18.22 -7.09
C MET A 409 10.12 18.88 -8.16
N ASP A 410 8.99 18.27 -8.51
CA ASP A 410 8.07 18.79 -9.54
C ASP A 410 7.12 19.86 -9.00
N SER A 411 6.88 19.90 -7.70
CA SER A 411 6.01 20.87 -7.03
C SER A 411 6.81 22.07 -6.47
N MET A 412 6.10 23.13 -6.15
CA MET A 412 6.70 24.29 -5.49
C MET A 412 7.05 23.91 -4.03
N PRO A 413 8.30 24.15 -3.56
CA PRO A 413 8.72 23.89 -2.19
C PRO A 413 7.80 24.55 -1.16
N MET A 414 7.59 23.89 -0.03
CA MET A 414 6.64 24.35 1.00
C MET A 414 7.00 25.75 1.55
N GLU A 415 8.30 26.04 1.64
CA GLU A 415 8.78 27.35 2.05
C GLU A 415 8.39 28.45 1.07
N LEU A 416 8.53 28.18 -0.22
CA LEU A 416 8.15 29.11 -1.29
C LEU A 416 6.63 29.29 -1.35
N ASP A 417 5.83 28.23 -1.14
CA ASP A 417 4.38 28.31 -1.10
C ASP A 417 3.86 29.08 0.12
N LYS A 418 4.54 28.97 1.29
CA LYS A 418 4.23 29.80 2.47
C LYS A 418 4.40 31.29 2.19
N VAL A 419 5.55 31.66 1.59
CA VAL A 419 5.80 33.07 1.22
C VAL A 419 4.77 33.54 0.19
N ARG A 420 4.43 32.72 -0.79
CA ARG A 420 3.38 33.03 -1.77
C ARG A 420 2.02 33.27 -1.12
N ARG A 421 1.62 32.42 -0.17
CA ARG A 421 0.33 32.60 0.54
C ARG A 421 0.34 33.87 1.38
N SER A 422 1.47 34.18 2.04
CA SER A 422 1.63 35.43 2.77
C SER A 422 1.49 36.63 1.86
N ILE A 423 2.12 36.60 0.67
CA ILE A 423 1.97 37.67 -0.33
C ILE A 423 0.51 37.83 -0.74
N ILE A 424 -0.22 36.73 -1.03
CA ILE A 424 -1.64 36.79 -1.40
C ILE A 424 -2.50 37.41 -0.28
N GLN A 425 -2.23 37.05 0.99
CA GLN A 425 -2.93 37.63 2.13
C GLN A 425 -2.67 39.16 2.24
N MET A 426 -1.41 39.58 2.10
CA MET A 426 -1.04 40.99 2.10
C MET A 426 -1.64 41.76 0.92
N GLU A 427 -1.73 41.13 -0.26
CA GLU A 427 -2.38 41.73 -1.42
C GLU A 427 -3.87 41.93 -1.22
N ILE A 428 -4.55 40.97 -0.54
CA ILE A 428 -5.97 41.12 -0.16
C ILE A 428 -6.14 42.26 0.85
N GLU A 429 -5.27 42.35 1.88
CA GLU A 429 -5.28 43.44 2.85
C GLU A 429 -4.98 44.78 2.20
N GLU A 430 -4.02 44.84 1.26
CA GLU A 430 -3.72 46.05 0.49
C GLU A 430 -4.92 46.57 -0.32
N GLN A 431 -5.64 45.64 -0.97
CA GLN A 431 -6.87 46.01 -1.71
C GLN A 431 -7.97 46.53 -0.79
N ALA A 432 -8.12 45.94 0.38
CA ALA A 432 -9.12 46.43 1.36
C ALA A 432 -8.75 47.82 1.87
N LEU A 433 -7.51 48.07 2.27
CA LEU A 433 -7.03 49.35 2.79
C LEU A 433 -7.00 50.47 1.75
N LYS A 434 -6.88 50.18 0.45
CA LYS A 434 -6.96 51.20 -0.62
C LYS A 434 -8.32 51.88 -0.71
N HIS A 435 -9.36 51.30 -0.17
CA HIS A 435 -10.70 51.87 -0.17
C HIS A 435 -11.03 52.67 1.11
N GLU A 436 -10.10 52.73 2.07
CA GLU A 436 -10.26 53.46 3.32
C GLU A 436 -9.42 54.78 3.31
N GLU A 437 -10.01 55.88 3.79
CA GLU A 437 -9.38 57.21 3.75
C GLU A 437 -8.92 57.71 5.13
N ASP A 438 -9.08 56.94 6.20
CA ASP A 438 -8.64 57.29 7.52
C ASP A 438 -7.10 57.24 7.71
N LYS A 439 -6.59 58.08 8.60
CA LYS A 439 -5.13 58.25 8.78
C LYS A 439 -4.43 56.98 9.22
N LEU A 440 -5.09 56.12 9.97
CA LEU A 440 -4.52 54.82 10.45
C LEU A 440 -4.39 53.82 9.31
N SER A 441 -5.45 53.67 8.49
CA SER A 441 -5.46 52.83 7.32
C SER A 441 -4.43 53.23 6.26
N VAL A 442 -4.23 54.56 6.06
CA VAL A 442 -3.18 55.08 5.16
C VAL A 442 -1.78 54.76 5.69
N ALA A 443 -1.53 54.91 6.99
CA ALA A 443 -0.25 54.53 7.58
C ALA A 443 0.03 53.02 7.48
N ARG A 444 -0.97 52.21 7.79
CA ARG A 444 -0.87 50.75 7.66
C ARG A 444 -0.64 50.31 6.20
N LEU A 445 -1.31 50.99 5.25
CA LEU A 445 -1.12 50.72 3.83
C LEU A 445 0.34 50.97 3.38
N GLN A 446 0.99 52.06 3.84
CA GLN A 446 2.38 52.34 3.51
C GLN A 446 3.34 51.31 4.09
N GLU A 447 3.12 50.87 5.33
CA GLU A 447 3.90 49.80 5.98
C GLU A 447 3.71 48.48 5.25
N LEU A 448 2.44 48.09 4.96
CA LEU A 448 2.11 46.87 4.25
C LEU A 448 2.72 46.81 2.86
N GLN A 449 2.74 47.93 2.12
CA GLN A 449 3.37 48.02 0.81
C GLN A 449 4.89 47.79 0.87
N LYS A 450 5.53 48.21 1.95
CA LYS A 450 6.95 47.97 2.17
C LYS A 450 7.19 46.48 2.48
N GLU A 451 6.43 45.89 3.40
CA GLU A 451 6.48 44.47 3.73
C GLU A 451 6.22 43.59 2.50
N LEU A 452 5.23 43.98 1.67
CA LEU A 452 4.86 43.27 0.45
C LEU A 452 5.97 43.34 -0.60
N ALA A 453 6.68 44.47 -0.73
CA ALA A 453 7.82 44.60 -1.62
C ALA A 453 8.98 43.69 -1.15
N GLU A 454 9.32 43.70 0.14
CA GLU A 454 10.34 42.83 0.73
C GLU A 454 10.01 41.34 0.52
N GLN A 455 8.76 40.93 0.76
CA GLN A 455 8.31 39.54 0.55
C GLN A 455 8.33 39.12 -0.93
N ARG A 456 7.96 40.02 -1.85
CA ARG A 456 8.06 39.77 -3.29
C ARG A 456 9.51 39.61 -3.77
N ASP A 457 10.43 40.40 -3.25
CA ASP A 457 11.84 40.26 -3.58
C ASP A 457 12.42 38.95 -3.04
N ALA A 458 12.08 38.58 -1.82
CA ALA A 458 12.44 37.29 -1.23
C ALA A 458 11.85 36.13 -2.06
N PHE A 459 10.57 36.20 -2.41
CA PHE A 459 9.92 35.19 -3.26
C PHE A 459 10.59 35.03 -4.62
N ASN A 460 10.88 36.15 -5.31
CA ASN A 460 11.54 36.11 -6.63
C ASN A 460 12.94 35.53 -6.55
N SER A 461 13.71 35.87 -5.50
CA SER A 461 15.03 35.31 -5.27
C SER A 461 14.98 33.80 -5.01
N MET A 462 14.07 33.36 -4.14
CA MET A 462 13.87 31.93 -3.84
C MET A 462 13.35 31.16 -5.07
N LYS A 463 12.44 31.78 -5.83
CA LYS A 463 11.90 31.19 -7.06
C LYS A 463 12.98 30.99 -8.13
N ALA A 464 13.81 32.00 -8.35
CA ALA A 464 14.93 31.89 -9.29
C ALA A 464 15.94 30.81 -8.87
N LYS A 465 16.22 30.69 -7.55
CA LYS A 465 17.07 29.64 -7.02
C LYS A 465 16.46 28.26 -7.28
N TRP A 466 15.18 28.08 -6.96
CA TRP A 466 14.43 26.84 -7.19
C TRP A 466 14.40 26.45 -8.69
N GLU A 467 14.11 27.38 -9.59
CA GLU A 467 14.10 27.11 -11.04
C GLU A 467 15.49 26.68 -11.56
N ASN A 468 16.56 27.29 -11.03
CA ASN A 468 17.93 26.90 -11.38
C ASN A 468 18.27 25.49 -10.88
N GLU A 469 17.91 25.17 -9.65
CA GLU A 469 18.09 23.82 -9.07
C GLU A 469 17.30 22.78 -9.86
N LYS A 470 16.03 23.05 -10.16
CA LYS A 470 15.16 22.15 -10.97
C LYS A 470 15.74 21.90 -12.35
N ASN A 471 16.26 22.93 -13.03
CA ASN A 471 16.88 22.78 -14.34
C ASN A 471 18.20 21.98 -14.27
N ALA A 472 18.98 22.12 -13.19
CA ALA A 472 20.21 21.35 -13.00
C ALA A 472 19.90 19.87 -12.81
N ILE A 473 18.90 19.54 -11.96
CA ILE A 473 18.44 18.17 -11.72
C ILE A 473 17.87 17.56 -13.01
N GLY A 474 17.05 18.30 -13.76
CA GLY A 474 16.50 17.84 -15.04
C GLY A 474 17.60 17.43 -16.05
N LYS A 475 18.70 18.17 -16.12
CA LYS A 475 19.85 17.82 -16.98
C LYS A 475 20.55 16.53 -16.52
N VAL A 476 20.68 16.34 -15.21
CA VAL A 476 21.24 15.09 -14.64
C VAL A 476 20.38 13.89 -15.01
N GLN A 477 19.07 14.05 -14.94
CA GLN A 477 18.10 13.00 -15.30
C GLN A 477 18.18 12.66 -16.80
N GLU A 478 18.18 13.66 -17.69
CA GLU A 478 18.34 13.45 -19.13
C GLU A 478 19.64 12.68 -19.48
N LEU A 479 20.74 12.99 -18.79
CA LEU A 479 22.01 12.30 -19.00
C LEU A 479 21.97 10.85 -18.50
N ARG A 480 21.27 10.55 -17.41
CA ARG A 480 21.07 9.17 -16.90
C ARG A 480 20.23 8.34 -17.86
N GLU A 481 19.13 8.90 -18.38
CA GLU A 481 18.31 8.24 -19.42
C GLU A 481 19.12 7.96 -20.68
N GLN A 482 19.99 8.88 -21.10
CA GLN A 482 20.89 8.67 -22.23
C GLN A 482 21.90 7.54 -21.98
N ILE A 483 22.43 7.41 -20.76
CA ILE A 483 23.35 6.32 -20.39
C ILE A 483 22.64 4.98 -20.46
N GLU A 484 21.41 4.89 -19.97
CA GLU A 484 20.62 3.66 -20.04
C GLU A 484 20.30 3.27 -21.49
N ASP A 485 19.89 4.23 -22.31
CA ASP A 485 19.65 4.01 -23.73
C ASP A 485 20.92 3.52 -24.44
N LEU A 486 22.07 4.11 -24.13
CA LEU A 486 23.36 3.67 -24.68
C LEU A 486 23.73 2.26 -24.23
N ASN A 487 23.54 1.93 -22.95
CA ASN A 487 23.78 0.58 -22.44
C ASN A 487 22.89 -0.44 -23.16
N ARG A 488 21.60 -0.12 -23.34
CA ARG A 488 20.66 -0.98 -24.08
C ARG A 488 21.08 -1.17 -25.55
N GLN A 489 21.54 -0.10 -26.21
CA GLN A 489 22.03 -0.17 -27.60
C GLN A 489 23.32 -0.97 -27.71
N ILE A 490 24.24 -0.86 -26.74
CA ILE A 490 25.50 -1.65 -26.70
C ILE A 490 25.15 -3.13 -26.59
N GLU A 491 24.25 -3.49 -25.68
CA GLU A 491 23.86 -4.88 -25.48
C GLU A 491 23.14 -5.48 -26.69
N GLN A 492 22.28 -4.69 -27.36
CA GLN A 492 21.64 -5.10 -28.61
C GLN A 492 22.66 -5.33 -29.71
N ALA A 493 23.66 -4.45 -29.84
CA ALA A 493 24.73 -4.61 -30.80
C ALA A 493 25.62 -5.82 -30.50
N GLU A 494 25.94 -6.07 -29.22
CA GLU A 494 26.69 -7.27 -28.79
C GLU A 494 25.91 -8.56 -29.11
N GLN A 495 24.60 -8.58 -28.91
CA GLN A 495 23.74 -9.72 -29.25
C GLN A 495 23.59 -9.96 -30.75
N ALA A 496 23.59 -8.87 -31.54
CA ALA A 496 23.58 -8.95 -32.99
C ALA A 496 24.96 -9.26 -33.61
N TYR A 497 26.01 -9.47 -32.78
CA TYR A 497 27.40 -9.61 -33.20
C TYR A 497 27.94 -8.43 -34.00
N ASP A 498 27.32 -7.23 -33.86
CA ASP A 498 27.83 -5.98 -34.44
C ASP A 498 28.86 -5.34 -33.48
N LEU A 499 30.05 -5.96 -33.47
CA LEU A 499 31.13 -5.58 -32.54
C LEU A 499 31.69 -4.19 -32.83
N GLU A 500 31.56 -3.69 -34.05
CA GLU A 500 32.06 -2.35 -34.45
C GLU A 500 31.17 -1.27 -33.80
N LYS A 501 29.88 -1.40 -33.94
CA LYS A 501 28.90 -0.48 -33.32
C LYS A 501 28.92 -0.58 -31.79
N ALA A 502 29.02 -1.78 -31.23
CA ALA A 502 29.17 -1.99 -29.80
C ALA A 502 30.43 -1.30 -29.23
N ALA A 503 31.56 -1.39 -29.95
CA ALA A 503 32.81 -0.75 -29.55
C ALA A 503 32.72 0.79 -29.65
N GLU A 504 32.13 1.34 -30.71
CA GLU A 504 31.90 2.78 -30.86
C GLU A 504 31.05 3.36 -29.70
N LEU A 505 29.95 2.70 -29.35
CA LEU A 505 29.07 3.15 -28.28
C LEU A 505 29.74 3.00 -26.89
N LYS A 506 30.41 1.87 -26.66
CA LYS A 506 31.01 1.52 -25.36
C LYS A 506 32.25 2.32 -25.01
N TYR A 507 33.12 2.55 -25.98
CA TYR A 507 34.41 3.23 -25.79
C TYR A 507 34.43 4.69 -26.31
N GLY A 508 33.47 5.08 -27.15
CA GLY A 508 33.33 6.43 -27.67
C GLY A 508 32.28 7.23 -26.88
N ARG A 509 30.97 6.93 -27.07
CA ARG A 509 29.89 7.78 -26.57
C ARG A 509 29.62 7.61 -25.06
N LEU A 510 29.61 6.40 -24.54
CA LEU A 510 29.29 6.16 -23.16
C LEU A 510 30.22 6.87 -22.15
N PRO A 511 31.56 6.86 -22.31
CA PRO A 511 32.47 7.60 -21.44
C PRO A 511 32.28 9.11 -21.48
N GLU A 512 31.90 9.65 -22.66
CA GLU A 512 31.64 11.09 -22.83
C GLU A 512 30.40 11.53 -22.04
N VAL A 513 29.29 10.79 -22.17
CA VAL A 513 28.06 11.09 -21.44
C VAL A 513 28.25 10.89 -19.93
N LYS A 514 29.02 9.86 -19.52
CA LYS A 514 29.37 9.66 -18.10
C LYS A 514 30.17 10.82 -17.52
N LYS A 515 31.13 11.35 -18.30
CA LYS A 515 31.92 12.53 -17.90
C LYS A 515 31.04 13.78 -17.75
N GLN A 516 30.09 13.98 -18.68
CA GLN A 516 29.12 15.07 -18.60
C GLN A 516 28.23 14.93 -17.36
N LEU A 517 27.81 13.72 -17.04
CA LEU A 517 27.03 13.43 -15.84
C LEU A 517 27.81 13.78 -14.57
N GLU A 518 29.06 13.31 -14.44
CA GLU A 518 29.92 13.63 -13.29
C GLU A 518 30.14 15.14 -13.10
N GLU A 519 30.28 15.87 -14.20
CA GLU A 519 30.46 17.33 -14.18
C GLU A 519 29.17 18.03 -13.74
N GLN A 520 28.00 17.61 -14.21
CA GLN A 520 26.71 18.15 -13.80
C GLN A 520 26.37 17.79 -12.35
N GLU A 521 26.65 16.57 -11.91
CA GLU A 521 26.48 16.15 -10.50
C GLU A 521 27.40 16.96 -9.56
N ARG A 522 28.62 17.25 -9.97
CA ARG A 522 29.54 18.09 -9.19
C ARG A 522 29.08 19.56 -9.11
N LEU A 523 28.50 20.09 -10.17
CA LEU A 523 27.91 21.43 -10.18
C LEU A 523 26.68 21.50 -9.27
N ALA A 524 25.86 20.47 -9.28
CA ALA A 524 24.70 20.35 -8.39
C ALA A 524 25.10 20.20 -6.92
N GLN A 525 26.18 19.46 -6.60
CA GLN A 525 26.67 19.26 -5.23
C GLN A 525 27.32 20.51 -4.62
N ASN A 526 27.89 21.41 -5.39
CA ASN A 526 28.53 22.63 -4.86
C ASN A 526 27.52 23.67 -4.31
N GLY A 527 26.20 23.41 -4.43
CA GLY A 527 25.14 24.26 -3.87
C GLY A 527 24.51 23.75 -2.55
N THR A 528 25.02 22.68 -1.95
CA THR A 528 24.31 21.79 -1.01
C THR A 528 24.07 22.31 0.41
N GLU A 529 24.70 23.37 0.88
CA GLU A 529 24.43 23.85 2.26
C GLU A 529 23.11 24.63 2.44
N GLN A 530 22.42 24.95 1.35
CA GLN A 530 21.12 25.64 1.32
C GLN A 530 20.25 25.26 0.11
N SER A 531 20.26 24.00 -0.33
CA SER A 531 19.39 23.55 -1.42
C SER A 531 17.92 23.56 -0.99
N LEU A 532 17.04 24.05 -1.88
CA LEU A 532 15.58 24.06 -1.70
C LEU A 532 14.96 22.73 -2.15
N LEU A 533 15.68 21.94 -2.96
CA LEU A 533 15.22 20.67 -3.49
C LEU A 533 16.10 19.53 -2.95
N ARG A 534 15.41 18.45 -2.53
CA ARG A 534 16.04 17.16 -2.20
C ARG A 534 16.03 16.29 -3.46
N ASP A 535 17.15 15.69 -3.82
CA ASP A 535 17.32 14.82 -4.98
C ASP A 535 17.65 13.36 -4.60
N LYS A 536 17.68 13.07 -3.29
CA LYS A 536 18.10 11.76 -2.75
C LYS A 536 17.10 11.25 -1.74
N VAL A 537 16.83 9.96 -1.81
CA VAL A 537 16.13 9.24 -0.75
C VAL A 537 17.13 8.86 0.33
N THR A 538 16.85 9.25 1.57
CA THR A 538 17.64 8.94 2.77
C THR A 538 16.82 8.14 3.78
N GLU A 539 17.41 7.79 4.91
CA GLU A 539 16.69 7.15 6.03
C GLU A 539 15.52 7.98 6.54
N GLU A 540 15.62 9.32 6.42
CA GLU A 540 14.61 10.25 6.92
C GLU A 540 13.29 10.11 6.16
N GLU A 541 13.32 10.04 4.82
CA GLU A 541 12.14 9.84 3.99
C GLU A 541 11.48 8.49 4.24
N ILE A 542 12.28 7.44 4.39
CA ILE A 542 11.79 6.10 4.75
C ILE A 542 11.08 6.13 6.11
N ALA A 543 11.70 6.78 7.09
CA ALA A 543 11.12 6.92 8.43
C ALA A 543 9.79 7.70 8.40
N GLN A 544 9.69 8.79 7.61
CA GLN A 544 8.47 9.57 7.46
C GLN A 544 7.32 8.76 6.83
N ILE A 545 7.62 7.90 5.85
CA ILE A 545 6.61 7.06 5.22
C ILE A 545 6.11 6.01 6.22
N ILE A 546 7.01 5.36 6.94
CA ILE A 546 6.63 4.39 7.98
C ILE A 546 5.78 5.07 9.05
N GLU A 547 6.13 6.29 9.48
CA GLU A 547 5.32 7.08 10.40
C GLU A 547 3.90 7.32 9.84
N ARG A 548 3.78 7.62 8.55
CA ARG A 548 2.48 7.80 7.89
C ARG A 548 1.68 6.51 7.84
N TRP A 549 2.30 5.37 7.55
CA TRP A 549 1.62 4.08 7.42
C TRP A 549 1.23 3.49 8.79
N THR A 550 2.12 3.60 9.77
CA THR A 550 1.96 2.95 11.08
C THR A 550 1.45 3.89 12.17
N GLY A 551 1.58 5.19 11.97
CA GLY A 551 1.33 6.21 13.00
C GLY A 551 2.44 6.29 14.06
N ILE A 552 3.58 5.63 13.85
CA ILE A 552 4.71 5.59 14.79
C ILE A 552 5.73 6.65 14.36
N PRO A 553 6.12 7.60 15.20
CA PRO A 553 7.05 8.66 14.84
C PRO A 553 8.51 8.14 14.74
N VAL A 554 8.77 7.32 13.73
CA VAL A 554 10.05 6.61 13.53
C VAL A 554 11.23 7.56 13.34
N ALA A 555 11.03 8.69 12.66
CA ALA A 555 12.07 9.69 12.46
C ALA A 555 12.64 10.23 13.77
N ARG A 556 11.79 10.39 14.80
CA ARG A 556 12.19 10.81 16.14
C ARG A 556 12.81 9.68 16.97
N LEU A 557 12.45 8.42 16.65
CA LEU A 557 12.94 7.24 17.35
C LEU A 557 14.39 6.91 16.98
N VAL A 558 14.83 7.18 15.74
CA VAL A 558 16.17 6.83 15.25
C VAL A 558 17.26 7.76 15.83
N GLU A 559 17.02 9.07 15.86
CA GLU A 559 18.05 10.03 16.34
C GLU A 559 18.08 10.24 17.86
N GLY A 560 16.93 10.10 18.54
CA GLY A 560 16.81 10.44 19.97
C GLY A 560 16.57 9.27 20.92
N GLU A 561 16.40 8.03 20.42
CA GLU A 561 15.98 6.89 21.27
C GLU A 561 16.98 6.62 22.40
N ARG A 562 18.26 6.68 22.10
CA ARG A 562 19.32 6.44 23.10
C ARG A 562 19.38 7.54 24.15
N GLU A 563 19.24 8.78 23.74
CA GLU A 563 19.29 9.95 24.62
C GLU A 563 17.98 10.06 25.42
N LYS A 564 16.84 9.84 24.79
CA LYS A 564 15.53 9.76 25.46
C LYS A 564 15.49 8.66 26.53
N LEU A 565 16.06 7.49 26.26
CA LEU A 565 16.12 6.38 27.21
C LEU A 565 17.01 6.68 28.39
N LEU A 566 18.13 7.37 28.18
CA LEU A 566 19.03 7.80 29.28
C LEU A 566 18.37 8.83 30.21
N HIS A 567 17.48 9.68 29.68
CA HIS A 567 16.72 10.69 30.42
C HIS A 567 15.26 10.30 30.70
N LEU A 568 14.92 9.02 30.54
CA LEU A 568 13.55 8.54 30.72
C LEU A 568 13.03 8.77 32.14
N GLU A 569 13.85 8.52 33.16
CA GLU A 569 13.51 8.72 34.56
C GLU A 569 13.13 10.18 34.82
N ASP A 570 13.96 11.14 34.39
CA ASP A 570 13.71 12.58 34.52
C ASP A 570 12.42 13.01 33.81
N THR A 571 12.16 12.43 32.65
CA THR A 571 10.99 12.74 31.87
C THR A 571 9.71 12.23 32.55
N LEU A 572 9.76 11.04 33.12
CA LEU A 572 8.62 10.45 33.85
C LEU A 572 8.32 11.24 35.13
N HIS A 573 9.36 11.71 35.86
CA HIS A 573 9.21 12.54 37.06
C HIS A 573 8.57 13.90 36.81
N LYS A 574 8.59 14.43 35.57
CA LYS A 574 7.86 15.66 35.22
C LYS A 574 6.34 15.51 35.32
N ARG A 575 5.83 14.27 35.22
CA ARG A 575 4.38 13.97 35.28
C ARG A 575 3.99 13.15 36.52
N VAL A 576 4.86 12.27 37.00
CA VAL A 576 4.60 11.36 38.12
C VAL A 576 5.33 11.83 39.36
N VAL A 577 4.57 12.26 40.36
CA VAL A 577 5.10 12.84 41.58
C VAL A 577 5.11 11.80 42.71
N GLY A 578 6.23 11.71 43.43
CA GLY A 578 6.31 10.95 44.66
C GLY A 578 6.36 9.44 44.56
N GLN A 579 6.67 8.89 43.40
CA GLN A 579 6.75 7.45 43.13
C GLN A 579 8.12 7.04 42.57
N ASP A 580 9.19 7.50 43.22
CA ASP A 580 10.57 7.39 42.71
C ASP A 580 11.00 5.93 42.50
N GLU A 581 10.67 5.01 43.44
CA GLU A 581 10.97 3.60 43.29
C GLU A 581 10.22 2.99 42.07
N ALA A 582 8.96 3.37 41.85
CA ALA A 582 8.16 2.87 40.74
C ALA A 582 8.75 3.33 39.40
N VAL A 583 9.07 4.60 39.29
CA VAL A 583 9.67 5.19 38.07
C VAL A 583 11.00 4.51 37.77
N ARG A 584 11.88 4.40 38.78
CA ARG A 584 13.20 3.78 38.63
C ARG A 584 13.10 2.32 38.15
N ARG A 585 12.30 1.46 38.82
CA ARG A 585 12.17 0.04 38.47
C ARG A 585 11.66 -0.14 37.01
N VAL A 586 10.67 0.63 36.63
CA VAL A 586 10.13 0.60 35.27
C VAL A 586 11.19 1.04 34.25
N THR A 587 11.90 2.12 34.52
CA THR A 587 12.99 2.62 33.64
C THR A 587 14.11 1.60 33.50
N GLU A 588 14.58 0.98 34.60
CA GLU A 588 15.62 -0.05 34.56
C GLU A 588 15.21 -1.27 33.74
N ALA A 589 13.95 -1.72 33.84
CA ALA A 589 13.43 -2.86 33.04
C ALA A 589 13.40 -2.52 31.56
N ILE A 590 12.92 -1.33 31.20
CA ILE A 590 12.88 -0.86 29.82
C ILE A 590 14.29 -0.72 29.24
N LEU A 591 15.24 -0.18 30.01
CA LEU A 591 16.64 -0.08 29.59
C LEU A 591 17.26 -1.45 29.32
N ARG A 592 17.00 -2.47 30.17
CA ARG A 592 17.47 -3.86 29.98
C ARG A 592 16.92 -4.44 28.65
N SER A 593 15.64 -4.26 28.36
CA SER A 593 15.00 -4.72 27.14
C SER A 593 15.58 -4.03 25.90
N ARG A 594 15.67 -2.71 25.91
CA ARG A 594 16.19 -1.92 24.79
C ARG A 594 17.68 -2.08 24.53
N ALA A 595 18.46 -2.46 25.55
CA ALA A 595 19.86 -2.82 25.39
C ALA A 595 20.08 -4.21 24.72
N GLY A 596 19.01 -4.92 24.40
CA GLY A 596 19.08 -6.24 23.75
C GLY A 596 19.55 -7.36 24.69
N ILE A 597 19.49 -7.17 26.02
CA ILE A 597 19.90 -8.17 27.03
C ILE A 597 18.76 -9.16 27.31
N GLN A 598 17.52 -8.73 27.08
CA GLN A 598 16.32 -9.54 27.25
C GLN A 598 15.99 -10.32 25.96
N ASP A 599 15.23 -11.42 26.09
CA ASP A 599 14.75 -12.20 24.95
C ASP A 599 13.92 -11.32 23.99
N PRO A 600 14.32 -11.21 22.70
CA PRO A 600 13.63 -10.34 21.75
C PRO A 600 12.20 -10.81 21.42
N GLY A 601 11.87 -12.05 21.72
CA GLY A 601 10.51 -12.59 21.54
C GLY A 601 9.53 -12.18 22.62
N ARG A 602 9.95 -11.46 23.71
CA ARG A 602 9.07 -11.04 24.79
C ARG A 602 8.67 -9.56 24.69
N PRO A 603 7.56 -9.13 25.33
CA PRO A 603 7.22 -7.72 25.43
C PRO A 603 8.38 -6.85 25.96
N ILE A 604 8.45 -5.55 25.58
CA ILE A 604 9.48 -4.60 26.06
C ILE A 604 9.54 -4.57 27.59
N GLY A 605 8.40 -4.71 28.25
CA GLY A 605 8.31 -4.80 29.69
C GLY A 605 6.92 -5.25 30.14
N SER A 606 6.88 -5.95 31.25
CA SER A 606 5.65 -6.48 31.86
C SER A 606 5.62 -6.15 33.36
N PHE A 607 4.65 -5.37 33.77
CA PHE A 607 4.61 -4.76 35.09
C PHE A 607 3.30 -5.01 35.82
N LEU A 608 3.35 -5.30 37.12
CA LEU A 608 2.19 -5.31 38.00
C LEU A 608 2.29 -4.12 38.96
N PHE A 609 1.40 -3.14 38.83
CA PHE A 609 1.33 -1.95 39.67
C PHE A 609 0.33 -2.16 40.83
N LEU A 610 0.84 -2.15 42.04
CA LEU A 610 0.08 -2.38 43.25
C LEU A 610 0.02 -1.12 44.13
N GLY A 611 -1.16 -0.77 44.63
CA GLY A 611 -1.30 0.36 45.52
C GLY A 611 -2.71 0.95 45.58
N PRO A 612 -2.91 1.93 46.46
CA PRO A 612 -4.22 2.58 46.65
C PRO A 612 -4.71 3.27 45.35
N THR A 613 -5.96 3.64 45.36
CA THR A 613 -6.55 4.39 44.25
C THR A 613 -6.00 5.82 44.23
N GLY A 614 -5.76 6.39 43.06
CA GLY A 614 -5.37 7.80 42.90
C GLY A 614 -3.91 8.13 43.22
N VAL A 615 -3.00 7.15 43.32
CA VAL A 615 -1.58 7.35 43.60
C VAL A 615 -0.71 7.52 42.34
N GLY A 616 -1.29 7.46 41.14
CA GLY A 616 -0.56 7.71 39.87
C GLY A 616 -0.30 6.48 39.00
N LYS A 617 -0.88 5.29 39.27
CA LYS A 617 -0.66 4.06 38.48
C LYS A 617 -0.95 4.26 36.99
N THR A 618 -2.14 4.76 36.68
CA THR A 618 -2.56 5.04 35.29
C THR A 618 -1.79 6.23 34.69
N GLU A 619 -1.37 7.19 35.50
CA GLU A 619 -0.61 8.35 35.03
C GLU A 619 0.82 7.95 34.59
N LEU A 620 1.46 7.00 35.29
CA LEU A 620 2.74 6.45 34.84
C LEU A 620 2.60 5.70 33.51
N ALA A 621 1.51 4.94 33.30
CA ALA A 621 1.25 4.28 32.02
C ALA A 621 1.09 5.29 30.88
N LYS A 622 0.39 6.41 31.11
CA LYS A 622 0.28 7.51 30.14
C LYS A 622 1.61 8.21 29.88
N ALA A 623 2.35 8.50 30.93
CA ALA A 623 3.67 9.13 30.83
C ALA A 623 4.66 8.25 30.04
N LEU A 624 4.59 6.92 30.24
CA LEU A 624 5.37 5.95 29.46
C LEU A 624 4.98 5.94 27.97
N SER A 625 3.67 5.96 27.69
CA SER A 625 3.18 6.02 26.31
C SER A 625 3.67 7.29 25.60
N GLU A 626 3.59 8.44 26.27
CA GLU A 626 4.10 9.71 25.74
C GLU A 626 5.64 9.71 25.58
N ALA A 627 6.38 9.21 26.57
CA ALA A 627 7.84 9.24 26.56
C ALA A 627 8.46 8.29 25.52
N LEU A 628 7.87 7.09 25.35
CA LEU A 628 8.41 6.04 24.47
C LEU A 628 7.78 5.99 23.09
N PHE A 629 6.53 6.40 22.98
CA PHE A 629 5.75 6.33 21.73
C PHE A 629 5.21 7.70 21.28
N ASP A 630 5.74 8.79 21.87
CA ASP A 630 5.48 10.20 21.56
C ASP A 630 3.99 10.65 21.61
N ASP A 631 3.07 9.77 22.01
CA ASP A 631 1.65 10.09 22.15
C ASP A 631 0.99 9.25 23.27
N GLU A 632 0.28 9.90 24.19
CA GLU A 632 -0.48 9.18 25.21
C GLU A 632 -1.66 8.36 24.65
N ARG A 633 -2.08 8.64 23.40
CA ARG A 633 -3.11 7.86 22.69
C ARG A 633 -2.63 6.49 22.19
N ASN A 634 -1.32 6.24 22.25
CA ASN A 634 -0.74 4.92 21.97
C ASN A 634 -0.84 4.00 23.19
N MET A 635 -1.84 4.21 24.02
CA MET A 635 -2.21 3.35 25.15
C MET A 635 -3.54 2.65 24.87
N VAL A 636 -3.52 1.32 24.92
CA VAL A 636 -4.70 0.46 24.88
C VAL A 636 -5.12 0.17 26.31
N ARG A 637 -6.28 0.66 26.74
CA ARG A 637 -6.80 0.42 28.10
C ARG A 637 -7.94 -0.56 28.08
N LEU A 638 -7.83 -1.61 28.86
CA LEU A 638 -8.83 -2.65 29.08
C LEU A 638 -9.22 -2.70 30.55
N ASP A 639 -10.48 -2.43 30.88
CA ASP A 639 -11.00 -2.52 32.22
C ASP A 639 -11.41 -3.96 32.51
N MET A 640 -10.72 -4.60 33.45
CA MET A 640 -10.94 -6.00 33.76
C MET A 640 -12.28 -6.28 34.49
N SER A 641 -12.98 -5.26 34.96
CA SER A 641 -14.34 -5.40 35.45
C SER A 641 -15.33 -5.82 34.35
N GLU A 642 -15.02 -5.61 33.07
CA GLU A 642 -15.82 -6.10 31.94
C GLU A 642 -15.54 -7.57 31.57
N TYR A 643 -14.50 -8.18 32.16
CA TYR A 643 -14.03 -9.52 31.86
C TYR A 643 -14.13 -10.48 33.07
N MET A 644 -15.15 -10.30 33.89
CA MET A 644 -15.40 -11.12 35.07
C MET A 644 -15.94 -12.51 34.72
N GLU A 645 -16.63 -12.66 33.62
CA GLU A 645 -17.25 -13.90 33.18
C GLU A 645 -16.38 -14.62 32.12
N LYS A 646 -16.46 -15.96 32.12
CA LYS A 646 -15.71 -16.81 31.20
C LYS A 646 -15.94 -16.45 29.73
N PHE A 647 -17.16 -16.15 29.34
CA PHE A 647 -17.49 -15.76 27.95
C PHE A 647 -16.89 -14.42 27.55
N SER A 648 -16.59 -13.54 28.48
CA SER A 648 -15.97 -12.25 28.18
C SER A 648 -14.52 -12.40 27.72
N VAL A 649 -13.84 -13.51 28.09
CA VAL A 649 -12.44 -13.77 27.64
C VAL A 649 -12.35 -13.91 26.11
N SER A 650 -13.37 -14.51 25.47
CA SER A 650 -13.41 -14.59 24.01
C SER A 650 -13.49 -13.21 23.32
N ARG A 651 -13.93 -12.16 24.01
CA ARG A 651 -13.89 -10.79 23.48
C ARG A 651 -12.47 -10.23 23.37
N LEU A 652 -11.51 -10.75 24.16
CA LEU A 652 -10.11 -10.32 24.08
C LEU A 652 -9.41 -10.83 22.82
N ILE A 653 -9.62 -12.11 22.47
CA ILE A 653 -8.93 -12.81 21.38
C ILE A 653 -9.82 -13.09 20.16
N GLY A 654 -11.11 -12.83 20.25
CA GLY A 654 -12.12 -13.10 19.22
C GLY A 654 -13.00 -14.31 19.55
N ALA A 655 -14.22 -14.30 19.00
CA ALA A 655 -15.18 -15.38 19.17
C ALA A 655 -14.79 -16.59 18.29
N PRO A 656 -15.02 -17.84 18.72
CA PRO A 656 -14.78 -19.02 17.89
C PRO A 656 -15.63 -19.03 16.61
N PRO A 657 -15.22 -19.76 15.55
CA PRO A 657 -16.01 -19.88 14.33
C PRO A 657 -17.45 -20.32 14.60
N GLY A 658 -18.41 -19.62 13.99
CA GLY A 658 -19.84 -19.89 14.12
C GLY A 658 -20.55 -19.15 15.27
N TYR A 659 -19.84 -18.37 16.07
CA TYR A 659 -20.44 -17.50 17.10
C TYR A 659 -20.55 -16.05 16.62
N VAL A 660 -21.52 -15.31 17.16
CA VAL A 660 -21.70 -13.87 16.88
C VAL A 660 -20.45 -13.10 17.29
N GLY A 661 -19.94 -12.23 16.41
CA GLY A 661 -18.72 -11.45 16.65
C GLY A 661 -17.42 -12.11 16.14
N TYR A 662 -17.49 -13.24 15.43
CA TYR A 662 -16.31 -13.89 14.84
C TYR A 662 -15.58 -12.98 13.83
N GLU A 663 -16.33 -12.23 13.00
CA GLU A 663 -15.76 -11.32 12.00
C GLU A 663 -15.17 -10.03 12.61
N GLU A 664 -15.59 -9.65 13.81
CA GLU A 664 -15.13 -8.42 14.47
C GLU A 664 -13.72 -8.54 15.05
N GLY A 665 -13.22 -9.78 15.25
CA GLY A 665 -11.93 -10.03 15.90
C GLY A 665 -11.96 -9.79 17.42
N GLY A 666 -10.81 -9.96 18.10
CA GLY A 666 -10.67 -9.71 19.52
C GLY A 666 -10.30 -8.26 19.83
N GLN A 667 -10.85 -7.70 20.90
CA GLN A 667 -10.58 -6.31 21.30
C GLN A 667 -9.09 -6.05 21.58
N LEU A 668 -8.43 -6.98 22.28
CA LEU A 668 -7.00 -6.90 22.56
C LEU A 668 -6.18 -7.13 21.28
N THR A 669 -6.46 -8.22 20.56
CA THR A 669 -5.70 -8.61 19.38
C THR A 669 -5.81 -7.59 18.24
N GLU A 670 -7.01 -7.06 17.97
CA GLU A 670 -7.20 -6.02 16.95
C GLU A 670 -6.59 -4.67 17.36
N ALA A 671 -6.65 -4.31 18.66
CA ALA A 671 -6.05 -3.07 19.13
C ALA A 671 -4.52 -3.08 18.97
N VAL A 672 -3.86 -4.20 19.35
CA VAL A 672 -2.40 -4.35 19.24
C VAL A 672 -1.99 -4.53 17.78
N ARG A 673 -2.74 -5.26 16.95
CA ARG A 673 -2.47 -5.39 15.53
C ARG A 673 -2.47 -4.03 14.82
N ARG A 674 -3.39 -3.13 15.20
CA ARG A 674 -3.45 -1.76 14.65
C ARG A 674 -2.40 -0.82 15.24
N LYS A 675 -1.96 -1.09 16.49
CA LYS A 675 -0.98 -0.29 17.22
C LYS A 675 0.05 -1.21 17.88
N PRO A 676 0.98 -1.80 17.12
CA PRO A 676 1.96 -2.74 17.66
C PRO A 676 2.94 -2.09 18.65
N TYR A 677 3.11 -0.76 18.56
CA TYR A 677 3.88 0.04 19.51
C TYR A 677 2.94 0.77 20.46
N SER A 678 2.59 0.11 21.57
CA SER A 678 1.63 0.66 22.51
C SER A 678 1.88 0.18 23.94
N VAL A 679 1.36 0.95 24.90
CA VAL A 679 1.23 0.51 26.27
C VAL A 679 -0.13 -0.16 26.43
N VAL A 680 -0.15 -1.44 26.77
CA VAL A 680 -1.38 -2.18 27.04
C VAL A 680 -1.64 -2.21 28.54
N LEU A 681 -2.65 -1.46 28.96
CA LEU A 681 -3.03 -1.31 30.36
C LEU A 681 -4.25 -2.18 30.70
N PHE A 682 -4.05 -3.19 31.53
CA PHE A 682 -5.11 -3.98 32.15
C PHE A 682 -5.43 -3.39 33.52
N ASP A 683 -6.57 -2.70 33.63
CA ASP A 683 -6.97 -2.02 34.88
C ASP A 683 -7.81 -2.93 35.76
N GLU A 684 -7.59 -2.89 37.08
CA GLU A 684 -8.29 -3.68 38.12
C GLU A 684 -8.24 -5.20 37.85
N VAL A 685 -7.05 -5.74 37.64
CA VAL A 685 -6.83 -7.16 37.20
C VAL A 685 -7.34 -8.18 38.26
N GLU A 686 -7.49 -7.80 39.51
CA GLU A 686 -8.09 -8.65 40.55
C GLU A 686 -9.55 -9.03 40.29
N LYS A 687 -10.22 -8.33 39.38
CA LYS A 687 -11.62 -8.59 39.00
C LYS A 687 -11.75 -9.54 37.81
N ALA A 688 -10.67 -9.78 37.10
CA ALA A 688 -10.68 -10.60 35.90
C ALA A 688 -10.97 -12.08 36.16
N HIS A 689 -11.64 -12.75 35.20
CA HIS A 689 -11.79 -14.20 35.24
C HIS A 689 -10.42 -14.89 35.14
N PRO A 690 -10.16 -16.00 35.84
CA PRO A 690 -8.86 -16.71 35.79
C PRO A 690 -8.37 -17.08 34.41
N ASP A 691 -9.25 -17.33 33.44
CA ASP A 691 -8.88 -17.66 32.07
C ASP A 691 -8.22 -16.48 31.30
N VAL A 692 -8.41 -15.21 31.72
CA VAL A 692 -7.69 -14.05 31.21
C VAL A 692 -6.20 -14.21 31.45
N PHE A 693 -5.81 -14.66 32.63
CA PHE A 693 -4.39 -14.86 32.97
C PHE A 693 -3.76 -15.97 32.15
N ASN A 694 -4.51 -17.04 31.80
CA ASN A 694 -4.02 -18.10 30.92
C ASN A 694 -3.71 -17.57 29.52
N THR A 695 -4.52 -16.66 29.02
CA THR A 695 -4.27 -15.96 27.74
C THR A 695 -3.04 -15.04 27.83
N LEU A 696 -2.92 -14.29 28.93
CA LEU A 696 -1.78 -13.38 29.13
C LEU A 696 -0.45 -14.14 29.33
N LEU A 697 -0.47 -15.38 29.88
CA LEU A 697 0.74 -16.19 29.98
C LEU A 697 1.41 -16.39 28.61
N GLN A 698 0.63 -16.65 27.57
CA GLN A 698 1.18 -16.80 26.22
C GLN A 698 1.83 -15.50 25.73
N VAL A 699 1.21 -14.37 25.98
CA VAL A 699 1.77 -13.05 25.62
C VAL A 699 3.07 -12.77 26.37
N LEU A 700 3.12 -13.11 27.67
CA LEU A 700 4.30 -12.84 28.51
C LEU A 700 5.47 -13.76 28.22
N ASP A 701 5.21 -15.00 27.72
CA ASP A 701 6.25 -15.98 27.41
C ASP A 701 6.76 -15.87 25.98
N ASP A 702 5.81 -15.95 25.03
CA ASP A 702 6.10 -16.07 23.61
C ASP A 702 6.02 -14.73 22.88
N GLY A 703 5.55 -13.65 23.55
CA GLY A 703 5.36 -12.33 22.97
C GLY A 703 4.36 -12.26 21.82
N HIS A 704 3.58 -13.31 21.60
CA HIS A 704 2.55 -13.30 20.57
C HIS A 704 1.33 -14.12 21.02
N ILE A 705 0.20 -13.89 20.33
CA ILE A 705 -1.03 -14.66 20.54
C ILE A 705 -1.72 -14.90 19.20
N THR A 706 -2.28 -16.09 19.02
CA THR A 706 -3.10 -16.41 17.85
C THR A 706 -4.56 -16.02 18.13
N ASP A 707 -5.13 -15.18 17.29
CA ASP A 707 -6.54 -14.79 17.39
C ASP A 707 -7.48 -15.91 16.93
N SER A 708 -8.79 -15.71 17.11
CA SER A 708 -9.80 -16.69 16.70
C SER A 708 -9.87 -16.92 15.18
N GLN A 709 -9.29 -16.06 14.38
CA GLN A 709 -9.21 -16.17 12.92
C GLN A 709 -7.92 -16.86 12.45
N GLY A 710 -7.06 -17.31 13.39
CA GLY A 710 -5.78 -17.97 13.09
C GLY A 710 -4.63 -17.01 12.81
N ARG A 711 -4.81 -15.69 12.98
CA ARG A 711 -3.76 -14.70 12.76
C ARG A 711 -2.88 -14.58 14.01
N VAL A 712 -1.58 -14.54 13.81
CA VAL A 712 -0.61 -14.31 14.90
C VAL A 712 -0.48 -12.81 15.11
N VAL A 713 -0.70 -12.35 16.34
CA VAL A 713 -0.57 -10.95 16.75
C VAL A 713 0.66 -10.82 17.64
N ASP A 714 1.60 -9.98 17.24
CA ASP A 714 2.88 -9.77 17.90
C ASP A 714 2.77 -8.69 19.00
N PHE A 715 3.23 -9.01 20.20
CA PHE A 715 3.29 -8.14 21.38
C PHE A 715 4.74 -7.78 21.78
N SER A 716 5.75 -8.21 21.03
CA SER A 716 7.16 -7.98 21.37
C SER A 716 7.52 -6.50 21.49
N ASN A 717 6.79 -5.63 20.80
CA ASN A 717 6.98 -4.19 20.82
C ASN A 717 6.02 -3.45 21.77
N THR A 718 5.29 -4.17 22.63
CA THR A 718 4.35 -3.58 23.58
C THR A 718 4.93 -3.53 25.00
N ILE A 719 4.35 -2.66 25.82
CA ILE A 719 4.58 -2.63 27.28
C ILE A 719 3.29 -3.07 27.94
N ILE A 720 3.34 -4.15 28.71
CA ILE A 720 2.19 -4.69 29.43
C ILE A 720 2.16 -4.14 30.86
N ILE A 721 1.10 -3.46 31.22
CA ILE A 721 0.90 -2.92 32.56
C ILE A 721 -0.41 -3.46 33.12
N LEU A 722 -0.31 -4.10 34.27
CA LEU A 722 -1.44 -4.59 35.05
C LEU A 722 -1.58 -3.72 36.29
N THR A 723 -2.77 -3.19 36.58
CA THR A 723 -2.98 -2.43 37.81
C THR A 723 -3.90 -3.18 38.76
N SER A 724 -3.62 -3.12 40.06
CA SER A 724 -4.43 -3.71 41.08
C SER A 724 -4.47 -2.86 42.36
N ASN A 725 -5.58 -2.92 43.04
CA ASN A 725 -5.75 -2.31 44.37
C ASN A 725 -5.59 -3.35 45.47
N LEU A 726 -5.17 -4.56 45.14
CA LEU A 726 -4.98 -5.67 46.10
C LEU A 726 -3.92 -5.28 47.15
N GLY A 727 -4.21 -5.55 48.40
CA GLY A 727 -3.32 -5.25 49.53
C GLY A 727 -3.16 -3.77 49.85
N SER A 728 -3.96 -2.87 49.27
CA SER A 728 -3.88 -1.43 49.51
C SER A 728 -3.95 -1.04 50.97
N GLN A 729 -4.75 -1.77 51.79
CA GLN A 729 -4.85 -1.52 53.23
C GLN A 729 -3.52 -1.77 53.94
N TYR A 730 -2.80 -2.85 53.64
CA TYR A 730 -1.48 -3.13 54.20
C TYR A 730 -0.43 -2.09 53.81
N LEU A 731 -0.52 -1.56 52.60
CA LEU A 731 0.38 -0.50 52.12
C LEU A 731 0.09 0.85 52.81
N LEU A 732 -1.19 1.14 53.13
CA LEU A 732 -1.57 2.36 53.85
C LEU A 732 -1.17 2.30 55.32
N GLU A 733 -1.33 1.14 55.99
CA GLU A 733 -1.01 0.95 57.40
C GLU A 733 0.50 0.72 57.65
N GLY A 734 1.20 0.25 56.62
CA GLY A 734 2.62 -0.16 56.71
C GLY A 734 3.62 0.86 56.23
N ILE A 735 3.37 2.17 56.36
CA ILE A 735 4.33 3.24 56.11
C ILE A 735 5.23 3.50 57.27
N GLY A 736 6.52 3.46 57.03
CA GLY A 736 7.52 3.78 58.05
C GLY A 736 7.64 5.28 58.35
N PRO A 737 8.37 5.64 59.40
CA PRO A 737 8.63 7.03 59.75
C PRO A 737 9.38 7.84 58.67
N ASP A 738 10.07 7.14 57.79
CA ASP A 738 10.78 7.64 56.63
C ASP A 738 9.90 7.88 55.39
N GLY A 739 8.59 7.53 55.52
CA GLY A 739 7.65 7.65 54.37
C GLY A 739 7.71 6.51 53.38
N GLU A 740 8.53 5.48 53.61
CA GLU A 740 8.68 4.32 52.75
C GLU A 740 7.81 3.13 53.26
N ILE A 741 7.50 2.21 52.30
CA ILE A 741 6.73 1.00 52.62
C ILE A 741 7.63 0.03 53.41
N THR A 742 7.18 -0.40 54.59
CA THR A 742 7.94 -1.33 55.43
C THR A 742 8.05 -2.70 54.77
N GLU A 743 9.12 -3.42 55.02
CA GLU A 743 9.33 -4.77 54.49
C GLU A 743 8.27 -5.74 54.94
N GLN A 744 7.71 -5.54 56.14
CA GLN A 744 6.61 -6.37 56.64
C GLN A 744 5.32 -6.17 55.85
N ALA A 745 5.00 -4.95 55.46
CA ALA A 745 3.84 -4.68 54.59
C ALA A 745 4.04 -5.28 53.19
N ARG A 746 5.26 -5.17 52.62
CA ARG A 746 5.59 -5.81 51.33
C ARG A 746 5.37 -7.31 51.38
N GLN A 747 5.89 -7.98 52.40
CA GLN A 747 5.71 -9.44 52.56
C GLN A 747 4.22 -9.87 52.71
N GLN A 748 3.42 -9.08 53.42
CA GLN A 748 1.98 -9.33 53.54
C GLN A 748 1.25 -9.22 52.21
N VAL A 749 1.58 -8.21 51.41
CA VAL A 749 0.99 -8.05 50.08
C VAL A 749 1.48 -9.15 49.13
N GLU A 750 2.77 -9.54 49.17
CA GLU A 750 3.28 -10.67 48.39
C GLU A 750 2.62 -12.00 48.72
N GLN A 751 2.34 -12.24 50.00
CA GLN A 751 1.56 -13.44 50.41
C GLN A 751 0.13 -13.40 49.84
N LEU A 752 -0.50 -12.25 49.86
CA LEU A 752 -1.82 -12.05 49.31
C LEU A 752 -1.84 -12.28 47.80
N LEU A 753 -0.81 -11.78 47.09
CA LEU A 753 -0.63 -12.00 45.64
C LEU A 753 -0.51 -13.49 45.31
N LYS A 754 0.27 -14.27 46.07
CA LYS A 754 0.43 -15.71 45.88
C LYS A 754 -0.86 -16.48 46.11
N THR A 755 -1.81 -15.90 46.85
CA THR A 755 -3.13 -16.50 47.06
C THR A 755 -4.09 -16.19 45.90
N GLN A 756 -3.99 -15.01 45.33
CA GLN A 756 -4.89 -14.53 44.29
C GLN A 756 -4.45 -14.91 42.86
N PHE A 757 -3.14 -14.89 42.60
CA PHE A 757 -2.55 -15.17 41.29
C PHE A 757 -1.72 -16.45 41.35
N ARG A 758 -1.72 -17.20 40.28
CA ARG A 758 -0.86 -18.39 40.13
C ARG A 758 0.61 -17.99 40.17
N PRO A 759 1.49 -18.76 40.84
CA PRO A 759 2.92 -18.46 40.93
C PRO A 759 3.59 -18.35 39.55
N GLU A 760 3.16 -19.20 38.58
CA GLU A 760 3.66 -19.16 37.22
C GLU A 760 3.39 -17.82 36.51
N PHE A 761 2.27 -17.16 36.79
CA PHE A 761 1.95 -15.84 36.23
C PHE A 761 2.83 -14.75 36.84
N LEU A 762 2.98 -14.74 38.17
CA LEU A 762 3.79 -13.75 38.87
C LEU A 762 5.28 -13.84 38.47
N ASN A 763 5.80 -15.05 38.20
CA ASN A 763 7.19 -15.28 37.79
C ASN A 763 7.49 -14.87 36.35
N ARG A 764 6.46 -14.55 35.53
CA ARG A 764 6.62 -14.10 34.13
C ARG A 764 6.65 -12.58 34.02
N LEU A 765 6.25 -11.88 35.07
CA LEU A 765 6.33 -10.43 35.12
C LEU A 765 7.77 -9.98 35.38
N ASP A 766 8.20 -8.93 34.67
CA ASP A 766 9.54 -8.36 34.83
C ASP A 766 9.68 -7.70 36.19
N GLU A 767 8.68 -6.92 36.63
CA GLU A 767 8.72 -6.24 37.92
C GLU A 767 7.30 -6.15 38.55
N ILE A 768 7.27 -6.33 39.88
CA ILE A 768 6.13 -6.00 40.72
C ILE A 768 6.43 -4.67 41.43
N VAL A 769 5.65 -3.67 41.15
CA VAL A 769 5.88 -2.29 41.54
C VAL A 769 4.88 -1.84 42.58
N PHE A 770 5.36 -1.45 43.77
CA PHE A 770 4.54 -0.99 44.87
C PHE A 770 4.45 0.54 44.85
N TYR A 771 3.22 1.06 44.85
CA TYR A 771 2.95 2.49 44.93
C TYR A 771 2.69 2.90 46.34
N LYS A 772 3.42 3.90 46.81
CA LYS A 772 3.22 4.47 48.14
C LYS A 772 2.07 5.50 48.13
N PRO A 773 1.39 5.71 49.28
CA PRO A 773 0.39 6.76 49.40
C PRO A 773 1.07 8.14 49.23
N LEU A 774 0.31 9.08 48.66
CA LEU A 774 0.81 10.44 48.44
C LEU A 774 0.87 11.23 49.73
N THR A 775 1.92 12.01 49.94
CA THR A 775 2.08 12.95 51.05
C THR A 775 1.45 14.30 50.70
N LYS A 776 1.21 15.17 51.71
CA LYS A 776 0.75 16.55 51.45
C LYS A 776 1.67 17.33 50.51
N ALA A 777 3.01 17.14 50.63
CA ALA A 777 3.99 17.76 49.73
C ALA A 777 3.82 17.29 48.28
N ASN A 778 3.57 15.99 48.07
CA ASN A 778 3.27 15.44 46.70
C ASN A 778 2.01 16.06 46.12
N ILE A 779 0.97 16.26 46.95
CA ILE A 779 -0.29 16.87 46.50
C ILE A 779 -0.07 18.33 46.07
N THR A 780 0.78 19.10 46.77
CA THR A 780 1.14 20.47 46.33
C THR A 780 1.72 20.47 44.93
N SER A 781 2.70 19.60 44.67
CA SER A 781 3.29 19.46 43.32
C SER A 781 2.29 19.03 42.26
N ILE A 782 1.32 18.16 42.64
CA ILE A 782 0.25 17.74 41.71
C ILE A 782 -0.71 18.88 41.39
N ILE A 783 -1.02 19.74 42.37
CA ILE A 783 -1.80 20.97 42.13
C ILE A 783 -1.08 21.86 41.13
N ASP A 784 0.21 22.08 41.30
CA ASP A 784 1.01 22.92 40.38
C ASP A 784 1.02 22.36 38.96
N LEU A 785 1.15 21.03 38.79
CA LEU A 785 1.02 20.38 37.46
C LEU A 785 -0.36 20.56 36.84
N GLN A 786 -1.44 20.43 37.62
CA GLN A 786 -2.80 20.63 37.10
C GLN A 786 -3.03 22.10 36.74
N MET A 787 -2.49 23.05 37.49
CA MET A 787 -2.56 24.46 37.14
C MET A 787 -1.74 24.79 35.89
N GLN A 788 -0.59 24.18 35.67
CA GLN A 788 0.15 24.31 34.41
C GLN A 788 -0.66 23.76 33.20
N GLN A 789 -1.37 22.63 33.35
CA GLN A 789 -2.26 22.12 32.31
C GLN A 789 -3.43 23.04 32.05
N LEU A 790 -4.01 23.68 33.09
CA LEU A 790 -5.04 24.70 32.96
C LEU A 790 -4.50 25.90 32.18
N ASN A 791 -3.34 26.43 32.55
CA ASN A 791 -2.73 27.58 31.90
C ASN A 791 -2.42 27.28 30.40
N ARG A 792 -2.00 26.07 30.03
CA ARG A 792 -1.84 25.69 28.63
C ARG A 792 -3.16 25.79 27.85
N ARG A 793 -4.29 25.41 28.47
CA ARG A 793 -5.62 25.55 27.83
C ARG A 793 -6.09 27.01 27.74
N LEU A 794 -5.59 27.88 28.61
CA LEU A 794 -5.91 29.30 28.64
C LEU A 794 -4.96 30.15 27.78
N ALA A 795 -3.87 29.57 27.28
CA ALA A 795 -2.88 30.28 26.47
C ALA A 795 -3.49 30.94 25.22
N ASP A 796 -4.41 30.25 24.54
CA ASP A 796 -5.14 30.80 23.37
C ASP A 796 -5.99 32.06 23.71
N LYS A 797 -6.29 32.26 25.01
CA LYS A 797 -7.04 33.41 25.52
C LYS A 797 -6.13 34.44 26.19
N GLN A 798 -4.82 34.21 26.14
CA GLN A 798 -3.80 35.06 26.76
C GLN A 798 -4.02 35.29 28.28
N LEU A 799 -4.51 34.25 28.98
CA LEU A 799 -4.79 34.32 30.43
C LEU A 799 -3.84 33.37 31.19
N THR A 800 -3.40 33.82 32.34
CA THR A 800 -2.60 33.02 33.28
C THR A 800 -3.24 33.02 34.66
N VAL A 801 -3.38 31.84 35.28
CA VAL A 801 -3.98 31.63 36.59
C VAL A 801 -2.92 31.11 37.55
N GLU A 802 -2.78 31.75 38.73
CA GLU A 802 -1.88 31.33 39.77
C GLU A 802 -2.62 31.15 41.09
N LEU A 803 -2.17 30.19 41.90
CA LEU A 803 -2.69 29.95 43.27
C LEU A 803 -1.75 30.54 44.30
N THR A 804 -2.29 31.24 45.30
CA THR A 804 -1.53 31.59 46.48
C THR A 804 -1.24 30.36 47.35
N GLU A 805 -0.19 30.41 48.16
CA GLU A 805 0.13 29.31 49.10
C GLU A 805 -1.03 29.03 50.07
N GLN A 806 -1.77 30.05 50.48
CA GLN A 806 -2.98 29.89 51.29
C GLN A 806 -4.10 29.14 50.52
N ALA A 807 -4.29 29.44 49.25
CA ALA A 807 -5.24 28.75 48.39
C ALA A 807 -4.84 27.28 48.17
N LYS A 808 -3.57 27.01 47.94
CA LYS A 808 -3.08 25.61 47.83
C LYS A 808 -3.36 24.83 49.12
N ASN A 809 -3.01 25.37 50.29
CA ASN A 809 -3.26 24.72 51.57
C ASN A 809 -4.75 24.47 51.81
N HIS A 810 -5.61 25.44 51.51
CA HIS A 810 -7.06 25.29 51.61
C HIS A 810 -7.57 24.15 50.69
N ILE A 811 -7.09 24.06 49.43
CA ILE A 811 -7.45 22.99 48.48
C ILE A 811 -6.97 21.64 49.03
N ILE A 812 -5.75 21.55 49.58
CA ILE A 812 -5.24 20.31 50.16
C ILE A 812 -6.11 19.84 51.32
N ASP A 813 -6.44 20.70 52.26
CA ASP A 813 -7.24 20.34 53.43
C ASP A 813 -8.68 19.98 53.06
N ALA A 814 -9.24 20.57 52.00
CA ALA A 814 -10.57 20.26 51.52
C ALA A 814 -10.69 18.99 50.63
N ALA A 815 -9.63 18.68 49.87
CA ALA A 815 -9.71 17.67 48.79
C ALA A 815 -8.76 16.46 49.02
N TYR A 816 -7.86 16.52 49.97
CA TYR A 816 -6.93 15.41 50.23
C TYR A 816 -7.54 14.37 51.15
N ASP A 817 -7.59 13.12 50.66
CA ASP A 817 -7.94 11.94 51.48
C ASP A 817 -6.88 10.84 51.20
N PRO A 818 -6.20 10.34 52.23
CA PRO A 818 -5.18 9.31 52.09
C PRO A 818 -5.66 8.02 51.39
N LEU A 819 -6.95 7.70 51.49
CA LEU A 819 -7.57 6.52 50.88
C LEU A 819 -7.79 6.70 49.36
N TYR A 820 -8.14 7.91 48.94
CA TYR A 820 -8.49 8.21 47.52
C TYR A 820 -7.41 8.99 46.75
N GLY A 821 -6.31 9.34 47.43
CA GLY A 821 -5.14 10.02 46.84
C GLY A 821 -5.47 11.34 46.15
N ALA A 822 -4.96 11.55 44.97
CA ALA A 822 -5.16 12.76 44.18
C ALA A 822 -6.49 12.76 43.35
N ARG A 823 -7.32 11.71 43.39
CA ARG A 823 -8.54 11.61 42.55
C ARG A 823 -9.61 12.64 42.92
N PRO A 824 -9.86 12.94 44.18
CA PRO A 824 -10.80 14.00 44.61
C PRO A 824 -10.30 15.41 44.24
N LEU A 825 -9.00 15.64 44.26
CA LEU A 825 -8.37 16.91 43.97
C LEU A 825 -8.71 17.48 42.60
N ARG A 826 -8.63 16.67 41.54
CA ARG A 826 -8.98 17.11 40.18
C ARG A 826 -10.42 17.57 40.09
N ARG A 827 -11.33 16.82 40.72
CA ARG A 827 -12.75 17.15 40.75
C ARG A 827 -12.99 18.46 41.55
N TYR A 828 -12.29 18.63 42.64
CA TYR A 828 -12.38 19.83 43.47
C TYR A 828 -11.89 21.06 42.67
N LEU A 829 -10.72 21.01 42.04
CA LEU A 829 -10.19 22.12 41.21
C LEU A 829 -11.17 22.47 40.10
N GLN A 830 -11.76 21.47 39.44
CA GLN A 830 -12.73 21.68 38.36
C GLN A 830 -14.01 22.37 38.88
N HIS A 831 -14.54 21.94 40.02
CA HIS A 831 -15.76 22.51 40.58
C HIS A 831 -15.58 23.87 41.22
N THR A 832 -14.40 24.15 41.76
CA THR A 832 -14.11 25.43 42.42
C THR A 832 -13.37 26.39 41.49
N VAL A 833 -12.11 26.14 41.21
CA VAL A 833 -11.23 27.09 40.46
C VAL A 833 -11.71 27.26 39.00
N GLU A 834 -11.94 26.18 38.24
CA GLU A 834 -12.35 26.29 36.82
C GLU A 834 -13.75 26.91 36.71
N THR A 835 -14.68 26.61 37.65
CA THR A 835 -16.03 27.20 37.66
C THR A 835 -16.01 28.68 38.01
N LEU A 836 -15.21 29.09 39.01
CA LEU A 836 -15.01 30.50 39.36
C LEU A 836 -14.39 31.29 38.21
N LEU A 837 -13.40 30.71 37.56
CA LEU A 837 -12.76 31.29 36.39
C LEU A 837 -13.78 31.48 35.25
N ALA A 838 -14.55 30.41 34.93
CA ALA A 838 -15.57 30.48 33.89
C ALA A 838 -16.64 31.56 34.13
N LYS A 839 -17.10 31.71 35.39
CA LYS A 839 -18.01 32.77 35.79
C LYS A 839 -17.42 34.14 35.53
N LYS A 840 -16.22 34.39 36.02
CA LYS A 840 -15.48 35.64 35.84
C LYS A 840 -15.25 35.99 34.34
N MET A 841 -14.92 35.01 33.54
CA MET A 841 -14.75 35.19 32.08
C MET A 841 -16.08 35.55 31.39
N ILE A 842 -17.21 34.98 31.82
CA ILE A 842 -18.54 35.27 31.25
C ILE A 842 -19.02 36.66 31.72
N GLU A 843 -18.70 37.08 32.95
CA GLU A 843 -19.02 38.41 33.48
C GLU A 843 -18.33 39.54 32.70
N GLY A 844 -17.26 39.25 31.96
CA GLY A 844 -16.58 40.21 31.08
C GLY A 844 -15.55 41.08 31.79
N ASP A 845 -15.24 40.77 33.06
CA ASP A 845 -14.29 41.53 33.91
C ASP A 845 -12.82 41.25 33.63
N ILE A 846 -12.49 40.32 32.69
CA ILE A 846 -11.14 39.90 32.41
C ILE A 846 -10.74 40.35 30.99
N THR A 847 -9.71 41.17 30.92
CA THR A 847 -9.10 41.56 29.64
C THR A 847 -8.05 40.54 29.18
N PRO A 848 -7.78 40.39 27.88
CA PRO A 848 -6.63 39.61 27.39
C PRO A 848 -5.33 40.09 28.09
N GLU A 849 -4.35 39.17 28.25
CA GLU A 849 -3.08 39.40 28.94
C GLU A 849 -3.22 39.57 30.48
N SER A 850 -4.37 39.23 31.06
CA SER A 850 -4.57 39.32 32.49
C SER A 850 -3.94 38.15 33.25
N ARG A 851 -3.25 38.47 34.35
CA ARG A 851 -2.79 37.49 35.33
C ARG A 851 -3.81 37.41 36.46
N LEU A 852 -4.34 36.23 36.70
CA LEU A 852 -5.41 35.95 37.67
C LEU A 852 -4.81 35.28 38.91
N LEU A 853 -5.06 35.81 40.09
CA LEU A 853 -4.58 35.25 41.33
C LEU A 853 -5.74 34.67 42.11
N VAL A 854 -5.66 33.38 42.46
CA VAL A 854 -6.66 32.73 43.31
C VAL A 854 -6.23 32.86 44.76
N THR A 855 -7.06 33.52 45.55
CA THR A 855 -6.85 33.82 46.99
C THR A 855 -7.92 33.13 47.83
N VAL A 856 -7.75 33.15 49.16
CA VAL A 856 -8.77 32.66 50.14
C VAL A 856 -9.27 33.84 50.92
N GLU A 857 -10.60 34.04 50.89
CA GLU A 857 -11.27 35.02 51.72
C GLU A 857 -12.28 34.32 52.62
N GLY A 858 -11.98 34.26 53.95
CA GLY A 858 -12.76 33.44 54.85
C GLY A 858 -12.54 31.95 54.64
N ASP A 859 -13.56 31.24 54.12
CA ASP A 859 -13.52 29.80 53.83
C ASP A 859 -13.83 29.51 52.33
N GLU A 860 -13.75 30.55 51.49
CA GLU A 860 -14.06 30.44 50.06
C GLU A 860 -12.88 30.92 49.20
N LEU A 861 -12.73 30.26 48.02
CA LEU A 861 -11.77 30.69 47.00
C LEU A 861 -12.32 31.86 46.19
N LYS A 862 -11.49 32.90 45.96
CA LYS A 862 -11.80 34.04 45.10
C LYS A 862 -10.74 34.24 44.04
N ILE A 863 -11.14 34.80 42.93
CA ILE A 863 -10.22 35.19 41.84
C ILE A 863 -10.13 36.71 41.77
N GLU A 864 -8.91 37.20 41.89
CA GLU A 864 -8.58 38.61 41.72
C GLU A 864 -7.71 38.81 40.48
N VAL A 865 -7.92 39.91 39.79
CA VAL A 865 -7.04 40.26 38.65
C VAL A 865 -5.80 40.94 39.25
N ALA A 866 -4.64 40.27 39.09
CA ALA A 866 -3.39 40.85 39.57
C ALA A 866 -3.03 42.10 38.73
N PRO A 867 -2.50 43.20 39.33
CA PRO A 867 -2.01 44.32 38.57
C PRO A 867 -0.89 43.85 37.60
N SER A 868 -0.94 44.34 36.34
CA SER A 868 0.11 44.08 35.36
C SER A 868 1.51 44.43 35.91
N ALA A 869 2.49 43.57 35.68
CA ALA A 869 3.85 43.74 36.21
C ALA A 869 4.64 44.90 35.55
N ASP A 870 4.00 45.73 34.74
CA ASP A 870 4.56 46.92 34.11
C ASP A 870 3.91 48.17 34.69
N SER A 871 4.32 48.58 35.91
CA SER A 871 4.23 49.94 36.43
C SER A 871 5.40 50.28 37.34
#